data_4e661a339073a19573fb29d0cc65242f
#
_entry.id   4e661a339073a19573fb29d0cc65242f
#
_cell.length_a   1.000
_cell.length_b   1.000
_cell.length_c   1.000
_cell.angle_alpha   90.00
_cell.angle_beta   90.00
_cell.angle_gamma   90.00
#
_symmetry.space_group_name_H-M   'P 1'
#
loop_
_entity.id
_entity.type
_entity.pdbx_description
1 polymer ?
#
loop_
_entity_poly.entity_id
_entity_poly.type
_entity_poly.pdbx_seq_one_letter_code
_entity_poly.pdbx_strand_id
1 'polypeptide(L)'
;MTLVAGTTVRPGVPGEARGLPWRLDTDGIAWLALGHQGESVVTLTLERMEALADTLREIGADTRVRALVVRGPGPAMFCAGADIKLVQGVASAAEGEAAAVAGRTTFARLRELAVPVVAAIEGPCLGGGLELALFCDFRLASDAASTRIGLPEVKLGILPGFGGTVNLVRLAGLPRALDVVLQGKVLRPLQALKAGIVDRVVPAERLEPLARSTALALVQAGRKSPARRLPLAARLLAMAPARWLLARSIRNKLRRGPARLYPAPRRALEVCLLAAHAPLQRAFAEETRALGELVVTPESKGLVQVYFLTEASRRLGKQPGTDVARAMVVGGGVMGAGIAGLFASHGIRTRLCDLDTAALVRARRTLQADVDGRVRKKSLDRAAAREVMDRLAVSTEWGSLRETQLWLEAVVEDVHVKQRLMTAAVERGLPRDAVLATNTSSLSVDEVSEGIPCPERVVGIHFFNPPAKMPLVEVVRGKRTSDAAVHAACRLAVRLGKYPVVVRDAPGFLVNRCLAPYLNEAATLLLEGNEPSFLDRTLLDFGMPMGPCRLLDEIGFDVAAKVSEVLCAAHPGRMVASPLFAAMVEARALGRKSGGGILGADGKGAGPGMDVVRRLRAAIPGGRPQATRTEVLRRLVHPLVDEACRCLDEGVAASEQDVDLAMVTGIGFPPFHGGLFGYARREGLQRIVASLDELARDVHPRFSPSDALRRRAVPASGR
;
A
#
# COMPACT_ATOMS: atom_id res chain seq x y z
N MET A 1 -1.60 35.25 31.63
CA MET A 1 -0.82 36.43 31.25
C MET A 1 0.40 36.49 32.15
N THR A 2 1.54 35.95 31.75
CA THR A 2 2.83 36.26 32.37
C THR A 2 3.87 36.13 31.28
N LEU A 3 4.33 37.27 30.80
CA LEU A 3 5.41 37.44 29.83
C LEU A 3 6.73 36.90 30.41
N VAL A 4 7.32 35.87 29.81
CA VAL A 4 8.70 35.48 30.03
C VAL A 4 9.55 36.36 29.08
N ALA A 5 10.09 37.43 29.59
CA ALA A 5 11.10 38.26 28.94
C ALA A 5 12.41 37.43 28.80
N GLY A 6 13.05 37.48 27.64
CA GLY A 6 14.42 36.98 27.44
C GLY A 6 14.66 35.99 26.31
N THR A 7 13.94 36.12 25.20
CA THR A 7 14.24 35.33 23.99
C THR A 7 14.51 36.27 22.83
N THR A 8 15.76 36.42 22.41
CA THR A 8 16.11 37.06 21.14
C THR A 8 15.76 36.11 20.04
N VAL A 9 14.54 36.19 19.51
CA VAL A 9 14.17 35.63 18.22
C VAL A 9 14.75 36.58 17.19
N ARG A 10 15.67 36.11 16.33
CA ARG A 10 15.96 36.80 15.07
C ARG A 10 14.87 36.38 14.08
N PRO A 11 13.88 37.22 13.74
CA PRO A 11 13.00 36.97 12.63
C PRO A 11 13.85 37.12 11.36
N GLY A 12 13.91 36.08 10.52
CA GLY A 12 14.43 36.21 9.18
C GLY A 12 13.64 37.28 8.45
N VAL A 13 14.34 38.26 7.90
CA VAL A 13 13.78 39.31 7.01
C VAL A 13 13.18 38.53 5.80
N PRO A 14 11.93 38.80 5.38
CA PRO A 14 11.39 38.21 4.16
C PRO A 14 12.23 38.64 2.95
N GLY A 15 13.02 37.72 2.40
CA GLY A 15 13.85 37.99 1.22
C GLY A 15 15.28 37.41 1.26
N GLU A 16 15.86 37.07 2.41
CA GLU A 16 17.27 36.65 2.50
C GLU A 16 17.61 35.44 3.37
N ALA A 17 16.63 34.76 3.99
CA ALA A 17 16.94 33.63 4.88
C ALA A 17 17.16 32.34 4.06
N ARG A 18 18.40 32.04 3.66
CA ARG A 18 18.82 30.75 3.09
C ARG A 18 18.82 29.59 4.10
N GLY A 19 18.60 29.83 5.40
CA GLY A 19 18.71 28.84 6.49
C GLY A 19 17.38 28.34 7.03
N LEU A 20 17.41 27.22 7.79
CA LEU A 20 16.28 26.71 8.57
C LEU A 20 16.08 27.50 9.86
N PRO A 21 14.83 27.60 10.37
CA PRO A 21 14.56 28.35 11.61
C PRO A 21 15.28 27.74 12.81
N TRP A 22 16.02 28.55 13.54
CA TRP A 22 16.60 28.15 14.81
C TRP A 22 16.60 29.28 15.83
N ARG A 23 16.70 28.95 17.10
CA ARG A 23 16.80 29.92 18.22
C ARG A 23 17.80 29.42 19.25
N LEU A 24 18.47 30.35 19.92
CA LEU A 24 19.32 30.07 21.07
C LEU A 24 18.57 30.44 22.35
N ASP A 25 18.52 29.53 23.32
CA ASP A 25 17.96 29.83 24.63
C ASP A 25 19.00 30.32 25.64
N THR A 26 18.54 30.69 26.83
CA THR A 26 19.36 31.24 27.92
C THR A 26 20.40 30.26 28.46
N ASP A 27 20.23 28.95 28.26
CA ASP A 27 21.17 27.91 28.69
C ASP A 27 22.21 27.58 27.63
N GLY A 28 22.16 28.26 26.48
CA GLY A 28 23.05 28.02 25.34
C GLY A 28 22.63 26.82 24.51
N ILE A 29 21.35 26.41 24.53
CA ILE A 29 20.84 25.35 23.67
C ILE A 29 20.28 25.97 22.40
N ALA A 30 20.85 25.56 21.25
CA ALA A 30 20.31 25.86 19.93
C ALA A 30 19.13 24.91 19.63
N TRP A 31 17.97 25.46 19.26
CA TRP A 31 16.76 24.73 18.89
C TRP A 31 16.55 24.86 17.39
N LEU A 32 16.87 23.83 16.63
CA LEU A 32 16.74 23.81 15.16
C LEU A 32 15.44 23.11 14.77
N ALA A 33 14.60 23.80 14.00
CA ALA A 33 13.40 23.23 13.37
C ALA A 33 13.71 22.79 11.95
N LEU A 34 13.30 21.55 11.59
CA LEU A 34 13.54 20.97 10.24
C LEU A 34 12.60 21.54 9.15
N GLY A 35 11.78 22.52 9.46
CA GLY A 35 10.85 23.18 8.54
C GLY A 35 10.26 24.43 9.16
N HIS A 36 9.35 25.07 8.44
CA HIS A 36 8.69 26.29 8.87
C HIS A 36 7.37 26.01 9.59
N GLN A 37 6.97 26.92 10.49
CA GLN A 37 5.71 26.79 11.21
C GLN A 37 4.52 26.72 10.24
N GLY A 38 3.60 25.77 10.48
CA GLY A 38 2.43 25.54 9.62
C GLY A 38 2.65 24.50 8.51
N GLU A 39 3.86 24.01 8.30
CA GLU A 39 4.08 22.91 7.37
C GLU A 39 3.43 21.62 7.89
N SER A 40 2.54 21.03 7.09
CA SER A 40 1.87 19.77 7.43
C SER A 40 2.73 18.53 7.19
N VAL A 41 3.75 18.64 6.32
CA VAL A 41 4.69 17.56 5.99
C VAL A 41 6.07 18.15 5.74
N VAL A 42 7.06 17.66 6.47
CA VAL A 42 8.47 17.99 6.28
C VAL A 42 9.14 16.90 5.45
N THR A 43 9.61 17.25 4.25
CA THR A 43 10.43 16.39 3.39
C THR A 43 11.78 17.03 3.12
N LEU A 44 12.80 16.23 2.89
CA LEU A 44 14.14 16.67 2.57
C LEU A 44 14.24 16.92 1.06
N THR A 45 13.96 18.15 0.64
CA THR A 45 14.23 18.67 -0.70
C THR A 45 15.70 19.08 -0.82
N LEU A 46 16.21 19.33 -2.04
CA LEU A 46 17.57 19.84 -2.24
C LEU A 46 17.77 21.18 -1.51
N GLU A 47 16.85 22.11 -1.67
CA GLU A 47 16.87 23.41 -1.01
C GLU A 47 16.92 23.29 0.52
N ARG A 48 16.12 22.36 1.09
CA ARG A 48 16.12 22.12 2.53
C ARG A 48 17.42 21.49 3.02
N MET A 49 18.04 20.63 2.22
CA MET A 49 19.33 20.03 2.54
C MET A 49 20.45 21.09 2.52
N GLU A 50 20.43 22.01 1.58
CA GLU A 50 21.34 23.15 1.52
C GLU A 50 21.13 24.10 2.71
N ALA A 51 19.86 24.46 2.98
CA ALA A 51 19.50 25.28 4.13
C ALA A 51 19.94 24.64 5.46
N LEU A 52 19.78 23.32 5.60
CA LEU A 52 20.25 22.58 6.78
C LEU A 52 21.79 22.68 6.90
N ALA A 53 22.52 22.48 5.80
CA ALA A 53 23.97 22.56 5.81
C ALA A 53 24.48 23.96 6.20
N ASP A 54 23.82 25.01 5.73
CA ASP A 54 24.16 26.39 6.05
C ASP A 54 23.85 26.70 7.53
N THR A 55 22.66 26.31 7.99
CA THR A 55 22.26 26.50 9.40
C THR A 55 23.18 25.75 10.37
N LEU A 56 23.60 24.53 10.04
CA LEU A 56 24.54 23.78 10.89
C LEU A 56 25.93 24.44 10.93
N ARG A 57 26.34 25.12 9.84
CA ARG A 57 27.59 25.90 9.80
C ARG A 57 27.46 27.15 10.70
N GLU A 58 26.34 27.85 10.63
CA GLU A 58 26.07 29.02 11.47
C GLU A 58 26.06 28.63 12.98
N ILE A 59 25.33 27.59 13.33
CA ILE A 59 25.27 27.07 14.71
C ILE A 59 26.65 26.63 15.20
N GLY A 60 27.45 25.97 14.35
CA GLY A 60 28.79 25.53 14.71
C GLY A 60 29.81 26.67 14.91
N ALA A 61 29.58 27.82 14.29
CA ALA A 61 30.40 29.02 14.45
C ALA A 61 30.00 29.87 15.66
N ASP A 62 28.80 29.71 16.23
CA ASP A 62 28.36 30.48 17.38
C ASP A 62 28.88 29.87 18.68
N THR A 63 29.88 30.53 19.29
CA THR A 63 30.55 30.09 20.52
C THR A 63 29.63 30.05 21.75
N ARG A 64 28.46 30.65 21.70
CA ARG A 64 27.46 30.63 22.77
C ARG A 64 26.67 29.30 22.81
N VAL A 65 26.70 28.55 21.69
CA VAL A 65 26.00 27.27 21.59
C VAL A 65 26.77 26.22 22.38
N ARG A 66 26.08 25.60 23.33
CA ARG A 66 26.59 24.51 24.22
C ARG A 66 26.00 23.15 23.85
N ALA A 67 24.80 23.13 23.25
CA ALA A 67 24.13 21.93 22.75
C ALA A 67 23.18 22.28 21.61
N LEU A 68 22.85 21.31 20.78
CA LEU A 68 21.86 21.41 19.72
C LEU A 68 20.71 20.45 19.97
N VAL A 69 19.48 20.94 19.86
CA VAL A 69 18.26 20.10 19.79
C VAL A 69 17.64 20.26 18.39
N VAL A 70 17.55 19.15 17.68
CA VAL A 70 16.88 19.06 16.36
C VAL A 70 15.45 18.58 16.57
N ARG A 71 14.48 19.34 16.06
CA ARG A 71 13.05 19.01 16.18
C ARG A 71 12.29 19.29 14.88
N GLY A 72 11.03 18.88 14.82
CA GLY A 72 10.12 19.33 13.75
C GLY A 72 9.64 20.77 13.94
N PRO A 73 8.96 21.34 12.93
CA PRO A 73 8.49 22.74 12.97
C PRO A 73 7.29 22.95 13.93
N GLY A 74 6.61 21.87 14.32
CA GLY A 74 5.45 21.90 15.20
C GLY A 74 5.13 20.52 15.78
N PRO A 75 4.06 20.39 16.56
CA PRO A 75 3.64 19.12 17.13
C PRO A 75 3.28 18.12 16.04
N ALA A 76 3.48 16.84 16.33
CA ALA A 76 3.16 15.70 15.46
C ALA A 76 3.88 15.65 14.08
N MET A 77 4.98 16.39 13.90
CA MET A 77 5.78 16.38 12.68
C MET A 77 7.27 16.46 13.01
N PHE A 78 8.06 15.47 12.58
CA PHE A 78 9.52 15.53 12.62
C PHE A 78 10.09 15.65 11.20
N CYS A 79 10.15 14.53 10.45
CA CYS A 79 10.55 14.52 9.05
C CYS A 79 10.09 13.22 8.39
N ALA A 80 9.36 13.33 7.27
CA ALA A 80 8.82 12.21 6.52
C ALA A 80 9.84 11.53 5.58
N GLY A 81 11.05 12.06 5.47
CA GLY A 81 12.14 11.52 4.63
C GLY A 81 12.46 12.38 3.42
N ALA A 82 13.24 11.82 2.49
CA ALA A 82 13.59 12.48 1.24
C ALA A 82 12.35 12.72 0.36
N ASP A 83 12.37 13.80 -0.44
CA ASP A 83 11.33 14.02 -1.46
C ASP A 83 11.44 12.92 -2.52
N ILE A 84 10.39 12.12 -2.66
CA ILE A 84 10.34 10.99 -3.60
C ILE A 84 10.40 11.46 -5.06
N LYS A 85 10.05 12.73 -5.35
CA LYS A 85 10.23 13.31 -6.68
C LYS A 85 11.71 13.35 -7.09
N LEU A 86 12.61 13.60 -6.13
CA LEU A 86 14.06 13.53 -6.38
C LEU A 86 14.47 12.12 -6.78
N VAL A 87 13.96 11.09 -6.06
CA VAL A 87 14.22 9.68 -6.39
C VAL A 87 13.70 9.31 -7.78
N GLN A 88 12.53 9.85 -8.17
CA GLN A 88 11.96 9.64 -9.50
C GLN A 88 12.84 10.26 -10.60
N GLY A 89 13.38 11.45 -10.35
CA GLY A 89 14.15 12.24 -11.33
C GLY A 89 15.56 11.73 -11.62
N VAL A 90 16.16 10.92 -10.74
CA VAL A 90 17.53 10.38 -10.95
C VAL A 90 17.58 9.54 -12.23
N ALA A 91 18.44 9.93 -13.17
CA ALA A 91 18.56 9.27 -14.48
C ALA A 91 19.75 8.32 -14.57
N SER A 92 20.79 8.48 -13.75
CA SER A 92 21.99 7.64 -13.75
C SER A 92 22.42 7.19 -12.37
N ALA A 93 23.16 6.09 -12.30
CA ALA A 93 23.73 5.58 -11.05
C ALA A 93 24.66 6.63 -10.41
N ALA A 94 25.44 7.34 -11.21
CA ALA A 94 26.35 8.38 -10.75
C ALA A 94 25.62 9.56 -10.09
N GLU A 95 24.47 9.98 -10.62
CA GLU A 95 23.60 10.99 -9.98
C GLU A 95 23.06 10.49 -8.64
N GLY A 96 22.64 9.22 -8.58
CA GLY A 96 22.19 8.59 -7.34
C GLY A 96 23.29 8.52 -6.28
N GLU A 97 24.51 8.17 -6.67
CA GLU A 97 25.69 8.18 -5.79
C GLU A 97 26.03 9.59 -5.32
N ALA A 98 26.01 10.59 -6.21
CA ALA A 98 26.27 11.98 -5.85
C ALA A 98 25.24 12.50 -4.83
N ALA A 99 23.95 12.20 -5.03
CA ALA A 99 22.88 12.56 -4.10
C ALA A 99 23.08 11.88 -2.73
N ALA A 100 23.48 10.60 -2.71
CA ALA A 100 23.79 9.88 -1.47
C ALA A 100 24.97 10.51 -0.70
N VAL A 101 26.04 10.86 -1.41
CA VAL A 101 27.21 11.54 -0.82
C VAL A 101 26.81 12.88 -0.23
N ALA A 102 26.08 13.71 -1.00
CA ALA A 102 25.63 15.03 -0.56
C ALA A 102 24.75 14.94 0.72
N GLY A 103 23.75 14.04 0.70
CA GLY A 103 22.86 13.81 1.84
C GLY A 103 23.62 13.37 3.09
N ARG A 104 24.48 12.37 2.96
CA ARG A 104 25.31 11.88 4.07
C ARG A 104 26.27 12.95 4.59
N THR A 105 26.91 13.71 3.72
CA THR A 105 27.85 14.78 4.11
C THR A 105 27.13 15.87 4.91
N THR A 106 25.92 16.24 4.50
CA THR A 106 25.09 17.21 5.25
C THR A 106 24.76 16.67 6.66
N PHE A 107 24.35 15.42 6.77
CA PHE A 107 24.04 14.82 8.09
C PHE A 107 25.29 14.59 8.95
N ALA A 108 26.45 14.31 8.35
CA ALA A 108 27.69 14.11 9.08
C ALA A 108 28.11 15.39 9.84
N ARG A 109 27.74 16.58 9.37
CA ARG A 109 27.98 17.86 10.09
C ARG A 109 27.42 17.86 11.51
N LEU A 110 26.29 17.13 11.76
CA LEU A 110 25.75 16.98 13.12
C LEU A 110 26.75 16.32 14.07
N ARG A 111 27.54 15.33 13.59
CA ARG A 111 28.59 14.69 14.38
C ARG A 111 29.87 15.51 14.48
N GLU A 112 30.11 16.38 13.52
CA GLU A 112 31.30 17.25 13.47
C GLU A 112 31.17 18.43 14.42
N LEU A 113 29.94 18.82 14.82
CA LEU A 113 29.74 19.87 15.83
C LEU A 113 30.50 19.52 17.12
N ALA A 114 31.13 20.52 17.73
CA ALA A 114 31.84 20.36 19.01
C ALA A 114 30.91 20.04 20.19
N VAL A 115 29.63 20.32 20.04
CA VAL A 115 28.59 20.22 21.08
C VAL A 115 27.70 18.99 20.90
N PRO A 116 27.05 18.46 21.97
CA PRO A 116 26.12 17.34 21.85
C PRO A 116 24.87 17.71 21.09
N VAL A 117 24.35 16.75 20.30
CA VAL A 117 23.17 16.88 19.46
C VAL A 117 22.08 15.92 19.90
N VAL A 118 20.89 16.42 20.21
CA VAL A 118 19.71 15.65 20.61
C VAL A 118 18.63 15.75 19.54
N ALA A 119 18.14 14.61 19.04
CA ALA A 119 16.93 14.58 18.21
C ALA A 119 15.70 14.45 19.11
N ALA A 120 14.78 15.41 19.04
CA ALA A 120 13.48 15.42 19.71
C ALA A 120 12.39 15.05 18.70
N ILE A 121 12.00 13.77 18.67
CA ILE A 121 11.19 13.14 17.61
C ILE A 121 9.73 13.11 18.05
N GLU A 122 8.87 13.84 17.32
CA GLU A 122 7.42 13.75 17.42
C GLU A 122 6.80 13.65 16.03
N GLY A 123 5.89 12.69 15.81
CA GLY A 123 5.32 12.42 14.50
C GLY A 123 6.20 11.53 13.61
N PRO A 124 6.02 11.57 12.27
CA PRO A 124 6.81 10.76 11.33
C PRO A 124 8.31 11.10 11.37
N CYS A 125 9.13 10.08 11.58
CA CYS A 125 10.58 10.10 11.47
C CYS A 125 10.97 8.91 10.56
N LEU A 126 10.85 9.13 9.25
CA LEU A 126 10.92 8.07 8.24
C LEU A 126 12.05 8.34 7.24
N GLY A 127 12.65 7.26 6.73
CA GLY A 127 13.69 7.36 5.71
C GLY A 127 14.78 8.34 6.08
N GLY A 128 15.07 9.30 5.20
CA GLY A 128 16.05 10.36 5.45
C GLY A 128 15.87 11.11 6.77
N GLY A 129 14.63 11.20 7.30
CA GLY A 129 14.37 11.79 8.62
C GLY A 129 14.94 10.94 9.76
N LEU A 130 14.83 9.61 9.67
CA LEU A 130 15.50 8.72 10.61
C LEU A 130 17.00 8.68 10.36
N GLU A 131 17.46 8.71 9.10
CA GLU A 131 18.88 8.79 8.76
C GLU A 131 19.55 10.01 9.43
N LEU A 132 18.92 11.19 9.36
CA LEU A 132 19.35 12.39 10.07
C LEU A 132 19.42 12.15 11.58
N ALA A 133 18.37 11.61 12.20
CA ALA A 133 18.34 11.33 13.63
C ALA A 133 19.41 10.32 14.07
N LEU A 134 19.85 9.41 13.21
CA LEU A 134 20.93 8.46 13.46
C LEU A 134 22.32 9.13 13.49
N PHE A 135 22.47 10.35 13.00
CA PHE A 135 23.67 11.17 13.17
C PHE A 135 23.66 12.01 14.45
N CYS A 136 22.54 12.15 15.14
CA CYS A 136 22.48 12.79 16.46
C CYS A 136 23.05 11.89 17.55
N ASP A 137 23.54 12.49 18.64
CA ASP A 137 24.11 11.78 19.78
C ASP A 137 23.04 11.05 20.60
N PHE A 138 21.87 11.68 20.78
CA PHE A 138 20.75 11.13 21.54
C PHE A 138 19.42 11.32 20.78
N ARG A 139 18.56 10.31 20.85
CA ARG A 139 17.22 10.29 20.18
C ARG A 139 16.14 10.13 21.23
N LEU A 140 15.39 11.19 21.46
CA LEU A 140 14.22 11.22 22.31
C LEU A 140 12.97 11.15 21.45
N ALA A 141 12.06 10.22 21.70
CA ALA A 141 10.81 10.07 20.92
C ALA A 141 9.59 10.27 21.82
N SER A 142 8.58 10.99 21.32
CA SER A 142 7.28 11.07 22.00
C SER A 142 6.52 9.74 21.86
N ASP A 143 5.66 9.44 22.84
CA ASP A 143 4.75 8.29 22.82
C ASP A 143 3.49 8.53 21.97
N ALA A 144 3.35 9.72 21.39
CA ALA A 144 2.20 10.12 20.58
C ALA A 144 1.85 9.07 19.51
N ALA A 145 0.55 8.86 19.32
CA ALA A 145 0.05 7.89 18.33
C ALA A 145 0.47 8.21 16.88
N SER A 146 0.77 9.48 16.59
CA SER A 146 1.30 9.94 15.30
C SER A 146 2.78 9.60 15.10
N THR A 147 3.55 9.35 16.14
CA THR A 147 5.00 9.08 16.05
C THR A 147 5.24 7.73 15.40
N ARG A 148 5.99 7.76 14.29
CA ARG A 148 6.37 6.60 13.48
C ARG A 148 7.83 6.71 13.11
N ILE A 149 8.60 5.63 13.32
CA ILE A 149 10.05 5.62 13.18
C ILE A 149 10.45 4.43 12.30
N GLY A 150 11.17 4.65 11.19
CA GLY A 150 11.56 3.54 10.32
C GLY A 150 12.28 3.95 9.04
N LEU A 151 12.73 2.92 8.31
CA LEU A 151 13.43 3.04 7.03
C LEU A 151 12.62 2.27 5.96
N PRO A 152 11.63 2.89 5.32
CA PRO A 152 10.73 2.23 4.36
C PRO A 152 11.28 2.15 2.93
N GLU A 153 12.50 2.59 2.65
CA GLU A 153 13.09 2.79 1.32
C GLU A 153 13.03 1.53 0.45
N VAL A 154 13.16 0.35 1.04
CA VAL A 154 13.09 -0.92 0.30
C VAL A 154 11.74 -1.14 -0.40
N LYS A 155 10.67 -0.51 0.10
CA LYS A 155 9.34 -0.51 -0.54
C LYS A 155 9.29 0.33 -1.82
N LEU A 156 10.27 1.23 -2.00
CA LEU A 156 10.48 2.02 -3.21
C LEU A 156 11.54 1.40 -4.13
N GLY A 157 12.01 0.19 -3.82
CA GLY A 157 13.04 -0.50 -4.60
C GLY A 157 14.45 0.05 -4.41
N ILE A 158 14.70 0.87 -3.38
CA ILE A 158 16.00 1.41 -3.00
C ILE A 158 16.36 0.99 -1.57
N LEU A 159 17.50 1.41 -1.07
CA LEU A 159 17.90 1.26 0.33
C LEU A 159 18.13 2.64 0.97
N PRO A 160 18.17 2.76 2.32
CA PRO A 160 18.59 3.98 2.99
C PRO A 160 20.03 4.32 2.58
N GLY A 161 20.24 5.48 1.97
CA GLY A 161 21.50 5.81 1.31
C GLY A 161 22.24 7.03 1.86
N PHE A 162 21.66 7.73 2.84
CA PHE A 162 22.28 8.89 3.50
C PHE A 162 23.01 8.50 4.81
N GLY A 163 23.44 7.24 4.91
CA GLY A 163 24.10 6.68 6.09
C GLY A 163 23.18 5.85 6.98
N GLY A 164 21.91 5.68 6.64
CA GLY A 164 20.92 5.03 7.48
C GLY A 164 21.15 3.55 7.70
N THR A 165 21.47 2.79 6.67
CA THR A 165 21.76 1.36 6.77
C THR A 165 22.98 1.12 7.65
N VAL A 166 24.06 1.84 7.39
CA VAL A 166 25.33 1.69 8.12
C VAL A 166 25.19 2.10 9.58
N ASN A 167 24.61 3.29 9.83
CA ASN A 167 24.44 3.80 11.20
C ASN A 167 23.49 2.93 12.02
N LEU A 168 22.41 2.41 11.41
CA LEU A 168 21.47 1.54 12.11
C LEU A 168 22.11 0.21 12.52
N VAL A 169 22.92 -0.40 11.64
CA VAL A 169 23.69 -1.62 11.98
C VAL A 169 24.64 -1.37 13.15
N ARG A 170 25.34 -0.24 13.16
CA ARG A 170 26.28 0.14 14.23
C ARG A 170 25.58 0.47 15.55
N LEU A 171 24.40 1.08 15.49
CA LEU A 171 23.64 1.50 16.67
C LEU A 171 22.85 0.35 17.30
N ALA A 172 22.08 -0.40 16.51
CA ALA A 172 21.10 -1.39 16.98
C ALA A 172 21.60 -2.85 16.84
N GLY A 173 22.68 -3.06 16.10
CA GLY A 173 23.22 -4.37 15.76
C GLY A 173 22.59 -4.99 14.53
N LEU A 174 23.33 -5.89 13.88
CA LEU A 174 22.99 -6.51 12.60
C LEU A 174 21.58 -7.13 12.56
N PRO A 175 21.11 -7.96 13.53
CA PRO A 175 19.80 -8.60 13.41
C PRO A 175 18.63 -7.63 13.41
N ARG A 176 18.70 -6.57 14.23
CA ARG A 176 17.65 -5.56 14.33
C ARG A 176 17.63 -4.64 13.11
N ALA A 177 18.81 -4.27 12.62
CA ALA A 177 18.93 -3.50 11.39
C ALA A 177 18.37 -4.26 10.20
N LEU A 178 18.69 -5.55 10.05
CA LEU A 178 18.13 -6.41 8.99
C LEU A 178 16.61 -6.49 9.06
N ASP A 179 16.04 -6.61 10.26
CA ASP A 179 14.57 -6.68 10.43
C ASP A 179 13.88 -5.38 10.00
N VAL A 180 14.51 -4.22 10.23
CA VAL A 180 13.96 -2.91 9.85
C VAL A 180 14.19 -2.61 8.36
N VAL A 181 15.43 -2.74 7.89
CA VAL A 181 15.83 -2.33 6.54
C VAL A 181 15.25 -3.27 5.47
N LEU A 182 15.37 -4.61 5.64
CA LEU A 182 14.91 -5.55 4.60
C LEU A 182 13.39 -5.60 4.42
N GLN A 183 12.63 -5.22 5.44
CA GLN A 183 11.18 -5.22 5.39
C GLN A 183 10.59 -3.80 5.27
N GLY A 184 11.41 -2.77 5.31
CA GLY A 184 10.94 -1.39 5.33
C GLY A 184 9.98 -1.14 6.50
N LYS A 185 10.33 -1.63 7.70
CA LYS A 185 9.46 -1.54 8.87
C LYS A 185 9.35 -0.11 9.37
N VAL A 186 8.12 0.24 9.75
CA VAL A 186 7.79 1.46 10.48
C VAL A 186 7.32 1.05 11.87
N LEU A 187 8.01 1.52 12.89
CA LEU A 187 7.84 1.12 14.27
C LEU A 187 7.10 2.21 15.06
N ARG A 188 6.34 1.78 16.09
CA ARG A 188 5.85 2.68 17.15
C ARG A 188 7.00 3.02 18.11
N PRO A 189 6.92 4.12 18.88
CA PRO A 189 8.03 4.59 19.75
C PRO A 189 8.58 3.51 20.69
N LEU A 190 7.74 2.78 21.40
CA LEU A 190 8.16 1.70 22.30
C LEU A 190 8.82 0.50 21.56
N GLN A 191 8.43 0.25 20.31
CA GLN A 191 9.07 -0.77 19.47
C GLN A 191 10.46 -0.30 19.03
N ALA A 192 10.59 0.98 18.65
CA ALA A 192 11.86 1.59 18.28
C ALA A 192 12.84 1.63 19.47
N LEU A 193 12.33 1.89 20.69
CA LEU A 193 13.11 1.80 21.92
C LEU A 193 13.64 0.37 22.16
N LYS A 194 12.77 -0.64 22.06
CA LYS A 194 13.14 -2.06 22.21
C LYS A 194 14.12 -2.52 21.12
N ALA A 195 13.99 -1.97 19.92
CA ALA A 195 14.93 -2.20 18.82
C ALA A 195 16.26 -1.48 19.02
N GLY A 196 16.34 -0.54 19.96
CA GLY A 196 17.54 0.24 20.23
C GLY A 196 17.79 1.34 19.20
N ILE A 197 16.77 1.77 18.49
CA ILE A 197 16.82 2.85 17.48
C ILE A 197 16.73 4.21 18.16
N VAL A 198 15.84 4.33 19.15
CA VAL A 198 15.75 5.52 20.01
C VAL A 198 16.26 5.21 21.41
N ASP A 199 16.70 6.24 22.12
CA ASP A 199 17.36 6.10 23.41
C ASP A 199 16.35 6.18 24.57
N ARG A 200 15.26 6.97 24.38
CA ARG A 200 14.20 7.13 25.37
C ARG A 200 12.86 7.46 24.71
N VAL A 201 11.77 7.00 25.31
CA VAL A 201 10.39 7.38 24.94
C VAL A 201 9.77 8.14 26.10
N VAL A 202 9.08 9.23 25.81
CA VAL A 202 8.50 10.17 26.79
C VAL A 202 7.11 10.61 26.37
N PRO A 203 6.25 11.03 27.31
CA PRO A 203 4.98 11.68 26.98
C PRO A 203 5.19 12.89 26.06
N ALA A 204 4.29 13.08 25.09
CA ALA A 204 4.45 14.12 24.06
C ALA A 204 4.59 15.52 24.67
N GLU A 205 3.79 15.84 25.68
CA GLU A 205 3.80 17.12 26.40
C GLU A 205 5.12 17.36 27.18
N ARG A 206 5.90 16.33 27.43
CA ARG A 206 7.19 16.41 28.14
C ARG A 206 8.39 16.33 27.22
N LEU A 207 8.19 16.24 25.90
CA LEU A 207 9.28 16.04 24.95
C LEU A 207 10.28 17.20 24.99
N GLU A 208 9.83 18.44 24.87
CA GLU A 208 10.71 19.63 24.85
C GLU A 208 11.46 19.84 26.18
N PRO A 209 10.81 19.82 27.36
CA PRO A 209 11.51 19.92 28.64
C PRO A 209 12.56 18.81 28.85
N LEU A 210 12.24 17.57 28.41
CA LEU A 210 13.16 16.45 28.57
C LEU A 210 14.30 16.47 27.53
N ALA A 211 14.07 17.00 26.33
CA ALA A 211 15.14 17.24 25.36
C ALA A 211 16.14 18.27 25.90
N ARG A 212 15.65 19.38 26.50
CA ARG A 212 16.47 20.38 27.15
C ARG A 212 17.32 19.80 28.29
N SER A 213 16.70 19.10 29.23
CA SER A 213 17.43 18.49 30.36
C SER A 213 18.43 17.44 29.91
N THR A 214 18.11 16.67 28.85
CA THR A 214 19.03 15.68 28.26
C THR A 214 20.24 16.38 27.63
N ALA A 215 20.03 17.46 26.88
CA ALA A 215 21.09 18.24 26.26
C ALA A 215 22.05 18.80 27.34
N LEU A 216 21.51 19.41 28.38
CA LEU A 216 22.30 19.93 29.53
C LEU A 216 23.07 18.82 30.25
N ALA A 217 22.45 17.67 30.49
CA ALA A 217 23.12 16.55 31.13
C ALA A 217 24.31 16.02 30.29
N LEU A 218 24.19 15.99 28.96
CA LEU A 218 25.29 15.63 28.06
C LEU A 218 26.43 16.66 28.13
N VAL A 219 26.11 17.94 28.16
CA VAL A 219 27.10 19.02 28.33
C VAL A 219 27.86 18.85 29.65
N GLN A 220 27.13 18.68 30.76
CA GLN A 220 27.73 18.49 32.10
C GLN A 220 28.61 17.23 32.17
N ALA A 221 28.23 16.17 31.50
CA ALA A 221 29.00 14.93 31.45
C ALA A 221 30.26 15.01 30.56
N GLY A 222 30.48 16.12 29.86
CA GLY A 222 31.55 16.27 28.88
C GLY A 222 31.51 15.22 27.75
N ARG A 223 30.31 14.71 27.46
CA ARG A 223 30.13 13.60 26.51
C ARG A 223 29.25 14.05 25.37
N LYS A 224 29.69 13.74 24.14
CA LYS A 224 28.82 13.87 22.97
C LYS A 224 27.77 12.76 22.88
N SER A 225 28.10 11.53 23.28
CA SER A 225 27.22 10.39 23.13
C SER A 225 27.30 9.46 24.34
N PRO A 226 26.17 8.91 24.84
CA PRO A 226 26.22 7.87 25.86
C PRO A 226 26.95 6.65 25.31
N ALA A 227 27.85 6.07 26.11
CA ALA A 227 28.58 4.84 25.76
C ALA A 227 27.59 3.68 25.62
N ARG A 228 27.15 3.40 24.39
CA ARG A 228 26.21 2.33 24.10
C ARG A 228 26.93 1.06 23.72
N ARG A 229 26.80 0.03 24.55
CA ARG A 229 27.31 -1.32 24.24
C ARG A 229 26.21 -2.14 23.59
N LEU A 230 26.49 -2.68 22.39
CA LEU A 230 25.59 -3.64 21.77
C LEU A 230 25.39 -4.86 22.69
N PRO A 231 24.17 -5.43 22.75
CA PRO A 231 23.91 -6.68 23.45
C PRO A 231 24.88 -7.78 23.01
N LEU A 232 25.27 -8.65 23.95
CA LEU A 232 26.23 -9.73 23.66
C LEU A 232 25.83 -10.57 22.45
N ALA A 233 24.54 -10.93 22.34
CA ALA A 233 24.01 -11.66 21.20
C ALA A 233 24.21 -10.94 19.86
N ALA A 234 24.06 -9.60 19.82
CA ALA A 234 24.29 -8.82 18.59
C ALA A 234 25.78 -8.77 18.23
N ARG A 235 26.66 -8.74 19.23
CA ARG A 235 28.12 -8.80 19.03
C ARG A 235 28.54 -10.18 18.50
N LEU A 236 28.03 -11.27 19.07
CA LEU A 236 28.29 -12.64 18.62
C LEU A 236 27.80 -12.86 17.18
N LEU A 237 26.63 -12.36 16.82
CA LEU A 237 26.09 -12.46 15.46
C LEU A 237 26.83 -11.60 14.42
N ALA A 238 27.63 -10.63 14.86
CA ALA A 238 28.53 -9.88 13.98
C ALA A 238 29.85 -10.63 13.69
N MET A 239 30.18 -11.69 14.46
CA MET A 239 31.36 -12.52 14.22
C MET A 239 31.24 -13.36 12.95
N ALA A 240 32.32 -13.62 12.28
CA ALA A 240 32.37 -14.23 10.95
C ALA A 240 31.54 -15.51 10.79
N PRO A 241 31.63 -16.56 11.61
CA PRO A 241 30.86 -17.78 11.40
C PRO A 241 29.35 -17.58 11.61
N ALA A 242 28.93 -16.85 12.65
CA ALA A 242 27.52 -16.59 12.95
C ALA A 242 26.90 -15.67 11.88
N ARG A 243 27.64 -14.65 11.44
CA ARG A 243 27.23 -13.75 10.34
C ARG A 243 27.03 -14.52 9.03
N TRP A 244 27.92 -15.46 8.70
CA TRP A 244 27.80 -16.28 7.50
C TRP A 244 26.54 -17.16 7.54
N LEU A 245 26.26 -17.84 8.67
CA LEU A 245 25.04 -18.65 8.85
C LEU A 245 23.78 -17.81 8.72
N LEU A 246 23.75 -16.64 9.37
CA LEU A 246 22.62 -15.69 9.27
C LEU A 246 22.43 -15.22 7.82
N ALA A 247 23.51 -14.83 7.15
CA ALA A 247 23.47 -14.40 5.75
C ALA A 247 22.94 -15.50 4.83
N ARG A 248 23.41 -16.76 5.01
CA ARG A 248 22.93 -17.92 4.24
C ARG A 248 21.45 -18.16 4.44
N SER A 249 20.96 -18.10 5.68
CA SER A 249 19.55 -18.26 6.01
C SER A 249 18.67 -17.20 5.35
N ILE A 250 19.07 -15.92 5.43
CA ILE A 250 18.33 -14.81 4.83
C ILE A 250 18.39 -14.86 3.31
N ARG A 251 19.56 -15.12 2.70
CA ARG A 251 19.68 -15.30 1.24
C ARG A 251 18.75 -16.39 0.73
N ASN A 252 18.67 -17.52 1.44
CA ASN A 252 17.74 -18.60 1.09
C ASN A 252 16.28 -18.18 1.17
N LYS A 253 15.91 -17.35 2.16
CA LYS A 253 14.54 -16.77 2.24
C LYS A 253 14.27 -15.80 1.10
N LEU A 254 15.22 -14.91 0.78
CA LEU A 254 15.09 -13.94 -0.31
C LEU A 254 15.05 -14.59 -1.70
N ARG A 255 15.68 -15.76 -1.88
CA ARG A 255 15.63 -16.54 -3.14
C ARG A 255 14.28 -17.26 -3.33
N ARG A 256 13.52 -17.45 -2.24
CA ARG A 256 12.23 -18.14 -2.26
C ARG A 256 11.10 -17.10 -2.19
N GLY A 257 10.06 -17.30 -2.99
CA GLY A 257 8.90 -16.42 -3.00
C GLY A 257 9.13 -15.06 -3.70
N PRO A 258 8.22 -14.10 -3.51
CA PRO A 258 8.19 -12.83 -4.26
C PRO A 258 9.43 -11.96 -4.09
N ALA A 259 10.10 -12.05 -2.93
CA ALA A 259 11.28 -11.24 -2.62
C ALA A 259 12.44 -11.40 -3.62
N ARG A 260 12.49 -12.53 -4.37
CA ARG A 260 13.52 -12.77 -5.40
C ARG A 260 13.44 -11.80 -6.58
N LEU A 261 12.26 -11.20 -6.81
CA LEU A 261 11.97 -10.28 -7.91
C LEU A 261 12.36 -8.83 -7.59
N TYR A 262 12.76 -8.57 -6.34
CA TYR A 262 13.12 -7.24 -5.86
C TYR A 262 14.63 -7.19 -5.57
N PRO A 263 15.42 -6.38 -6.30
CA PRO A 263 16.87 -6.29 -6.06
C PRO A 263 17.22 -5.60 -4.73
N ALA A 264 16.41 -4.65 -4.28
CA ALA A 264 16.72 -3.82 -3.11
C ALA A 264 16.92 -4.61 -1.79
N PRO A 265 16.08 -5.59 -1.39
CA PRO A 265 16.32 -6.36 -0.17
C PRO A 265 17.62 -7.16 -0.21
N ARG A 266 18.01 -7.68 -1.38
CA ARG A 266 19.27 -8.41 -1.55
C ARG A 266 20.47 -7.48 -1.40
N ARG A 267 20.43 -6.33 -2.05
CA ARG A 267 21.49 -5.32 -2.01
C ARG A 267 21.63 -4.73 -0.60
N ALA A 268 20.50 -4.43 0.05
CA ALA A 268 20.48 -3.97 1.44
C ALA A 268 21.06 -5.00 2.42
N LEU A 269 20.83 -6.31 2.22
CA LEU A 269 21.47 -7.36 3.01
C LEU A 269 22.98 -7.30 2.88
N GLU A 270 23.53 -7.12 1.68
CA GLU A 270 24.97 -7.04 1.43
C GLU A 270 25.59 -5.85 2.17
N VAL A 271 24.98 -4.67 2.08
CA VAL A 271 25.41 -3.47 2.80
C VAL A 271 25.35 -3.66 4.33
N CYS A 272 24.26 -4.22 4.86
CA CYS A 272 24.14 -4.50 6.30
C CYS A 272 25.24 -5.46 6.79
N LEU A 273 25.53 -6.52 6.03
CA LEU A 273 26.58 -7.48 6.38
C LEU A 273 27.95 -6.83 6.39
N LEU A 274 28.24 -5.97 5.41
CA LEU A 274 29.51 -5.23 5.35
C LEU A 274 29.61 -4.23 6.50
N ALA A 275 28.56 -3.47 6.78
CA ALA A 275 28.50 -2.49 7.86
C ALA A 275 28.78 -3.08 9.25
N ALA A 276 28.48 -4.37 9.44
CA ALA A 276 28.69 -5.05 10.73
C ALA A 276 30.17 -5.25 11.10
N HIS A 277 31.11 -5.20 10.15
CA HIS A 277 32.51 -5.53 10.42
C HIS A 277 33.55 -4.68 9.68
N ALA A 278 33.20 -4.07 8.53
CA ALA A 278 34.13 -3.30 7.73
C ALA A 278 34.41 -1.92 8.36
N PRO A 279 35.51 -1.25 8.01
CA PRO A 279 35.72 0.17 8.33
C PRO A 279 34.55 1.03 7.86
N LEU A 280 34.23 2.07 8.63
CA LEU A 280 33.05 2.91 8.42
C LEU A 280 33.00 3.54 7.02
N GLN A 281 34.15 4.06 6.56
CA GLN A 281 34.26 4.66 5.23
C GLN A 281 33.93 3.68 4.10
N ARG A 282 34.44 2.43 4.21
CA ARG A 282 34.15 1.36 3.23
C ARG A 282 32.66 0.98 3.25
N ALA A 283 32.05 0.92 4.42
CA ALA A 283 30.63 0.60 4.55
C ALA A 283 29.75 1.71 3.93
N PHE A 284 30.09 2.98 4.16
CA PHE A 284 29.38 4.11 3.53
C PHE A 284 29.59 4.16 2.02
N ALA A 285 30.79 3.88 1.53
CA ALA A 285 31.04 3.83 0.07
C ALA A 285 30.18 2.76 -0.60
N GLU A 286 30.03 1.59 0.03
CA GLU A 286 29.18 0.52 -0.48
C GLU A 286 27.69 0.86 -0.41
N GLU A 287 27.22 1.52 0.66
CA GLU A 287 25.84 2.02 0.77
C GLU A 287 25.51 3.03 -0.34
N THR A 288 26.41 3.98 -0.58
CA THR A 288 26.32 4.98 -1.65
C THR A 288 26.20 4.31 -3.03
N ARG A 289 27.12 3.39 -3.35
CA ARG A 289 27.12 2.65 -4.61
C ARG A 289 25.83 1.84 -4.77
N ALA A 290 25.40 1.16 -3.72
CA ALA A 290 24.19 0.36 -3.76
C ALA A 290 22.93 1.20 -3.98
N LEU A 291 22.83 2.42 -3.42
CA LEU A 291 21.74 3.35 -3.74
C LEU A 291 21.77 3.76 -5.21
N GLY A 292 22.95 4.16 -5.73
CA GLY A 292 23.10 4.55 -7.14
C GLY A 292 22.68 3.45 -8.10
N GLU A 293 23.09 2.18 -7.84
CA GLU A 293 22.69 1.03 -8.64
C GLU A 293 21.17 0.79 -8.60
N LEU A 294 20.54 0.89 -7.42
CA LEU A 294 19.15 0.57 -7.21
C LEU A 294 18.17 1.63 -7.73
N VAL A 295 18.50 2.91 -7.60
CA VAL A 295 17.59 4.03 -7.92
C VAL A 295 17.23 4.11 -9.40
N VAL A 296 18.08 3.57 -10.27
CA VAL A 296 17.86 3.53 -11.72
C VAL A 296 17.23 2.23 -12.21
N THR A 297 17.03 1.24 -11.32
CA THR A 297 16.42 -0.03 -11.72
C THR A 297 14.96 0.16 -12.17
N PRO A 298 14.51 -0.62 -13.17
CA PRO A 298 13.11 -0.61 -13.56
C PRO A 298 12.15 -0.90 -12.41
N GLU A 299 12.57 -1.76 -11.46
CA GLU A 299 11.79 -2.11 -10.27
C GLU A 299 11.62 -0.90 -9.35
N SER A 300 12.69 -0.12 -9.13
CA SER A 300 12.59 1.11 -8.32
C SER A 300 11.68 2.14 -9.00
N LYS A 301 11.86 2.38 -10.30
CA LYS A 301 11.01 3.32 -11.06
C LYS A 301 9.54 2.89 -11.02
N GLY A 302 9.25 1.60 -11.19
CA GLY A 302 7.89 1.06 -11.06
C GLY A 302 7.29 1.24 -9.67
N LEU A 303 8.05 0.94 -8.61
CA LEU A 303 7.57 1.10 -7.23
C LEU A 303 7.36 2.57 -6.85
N VAL A 304 8.20 3.47 -7.32
CA VAL A 304 8.03 4.93 -7.15
C VAL A 304 6.78 5.41 -7.90
N GLN A 305 6.54 4.91 -9.11
CA GLN A 305 5.30 5.17 -9.84
C GLN A 305 4.08 4.77 -9.02
N VAL A 306 4.04 3.54 -8.50
CA VAL A 306 2.93 3.03 -7.67
C VAL A 306 2.75 3.87 -6.40
N TYR A 307 3.84 4.34 -5.79
CA TYR A 307 3.74 5.26 -4.66
C TYR A 307 2.96 6.53 -5.03
N PHE A 308 3.29 7.19 -6.16
CA PHE A 308 2.56 8.38 -6.59
C PHE A 308 1.09 8.09 -6.93
N LEU A 309 0.78 6.93 -7.52
CA LEU A 309 -0.60 6.50 -7.75
C LEU A 309 -1.39 6.39 -6.43
N THR A 310 -0.78 5.77 -5.41
CA THR A 310 -1.43 5.66 -4.10
C THR A 310 -1.62 7.00 -3.40
N GLU A 311 -0.67 7.93 -3.54
CA GLU A 311 -0.80 9.28 -2.99
C GLU A 311 -1.86 10.11 -3.75
N ALA A 312 -1.95 9.97 -5.06
CA ALA A 312 -3.01 10.61 -5.86
C ALA A 312 -4.40 10.12 -5.41
N SER A 313 -4.58 8.81 -5.26
CA SER A 313 -5.83 8.22 -4.77
C SER A 313 -6.19 8.72 -3.36
N ARG A 314 -5.23 8.81 -2.44
CA ARG A 314 -5.48 9.35 -1.09
C ARG A 314 -5.95 10.80 -1.10
N ARG A 315 -5.53 11.60 -2.09
CA ARG A 315 -5.99 12.99 -2.23
C ARG A 315 -7.47 13.09 -2.53
N LEU A 316 -8.10 12.07 -3.13
CA LEU A 316 -9.54 12.02 -3.33
C LEU A 316 -10.32 12.09 -2.01
N GLY A 317 -9.73 11.59 -0.91
CA GLY A 317 -10.30 11.72 0.43
C GLY A 317 -10.30 13.14 1.02
N LYS A 318 -9.64 14.10 0.38
CA LYS A 318 -9.62 15.52 0.81
C LYS A 318 -10.71 16.37 0.13
N GLN A 319 -11.42 15.82 -0.82
CA GLN A 319 -12.52 16.52 -1.49
C GLN A 319 -13.66 16.81 -0.50
N PRO A 320 -14.42 17.92 -0.67
CA PRO A 320 -15.58 18.21 0.16
C PRO A 320 -16.60 17.07 0.09
N GLY A 321 -17.16 16.65 1.21
CA GLY A 321 -18.15 15.57 1.26
C GLY A 321 -18.52 15.21 2.68
N THR A 322 -19.57 14.42 2.85
CA THR A 322 -20.07 13.97 4.14
C THR A 322 -19.07 13.06 4.85
N ASP A 323 -18.72 13.35 6.09
CA ASP A 323 -17.97 12.45 6.94
C ASP A 323 -18.91 11.39 7.54
N VAL A 324 -18.61 10.12 7.28
CA VAL A 324 -19.42 9.00 7.75
C VAL A 324 -19.01 8.61 9.16
N ALA A 325 -19.70 9.06 10.18
CA ALA A 325 -19.55 8.63 11.57
C ALA A 325 -20.48 7.48 11.95
N ARG A 326 -21.64 7.36 11.27
CA ARG A 326 -22.66 6.34 11.50
C ARG A 326 -23.10 5.71 10.18
N ALA A 327 -23.02 4.39 10.12
CA ALA A 327 -23.39 3.62 8.92
C ALA A 327 -24.36 2.49 9.26
N MET A 328 -25.22 2.18 8.30
CA MET A 328 -26.02 0.96 8.27
C MET A 328 -25.51 0.08 7.13
N VAL A 329 -25.30 -1.20 7.41
CA VAL A 329 -24.99 -2.22 6.42
C VAL A 329 -26.12 -3.24 6.41
N VAL A 330 -26.72 -3.47 5.26
CA VAL A 330 -27.81 -4.44 5.07
C VAL A 330 -27.28 -5.65 4.30
N GLY A 331 -27.45 -6.83 4.89
CA GLY A 331 -26.89 -8.10 4.42
C GLY A 331 -25.75 -8.57 5.32
N GLY A 332 -26.00 -9.67 6.09
CA GLY A 332 -25.07 -10.27 7.03
C GLY A 332 -24.18 -11.37 6.42
N GLY A 333 -24.16 -11.47 5.10
CA GLY A 333 -23.26 -12.37 4.36
C GLY A 333 -21.78 -12.03 4.54
N VAL A 334 -20.91 -12.76 3.82
CA VAL A 334 -19.43 -12.60 3.93
C VAL A 334 -18.99 -11.16 3.69
N MET A 335 -19.54 -10.51 2.65
CA MET A 335 -19.16 -9.12 2.30
C MET A 335 -19.70 -8.13 3.33
N GLY A 336 -21.00 -8.14 3.63
CA GLY A 336 -21.59 -7.17 4.55
C GLY A 336 -21.03 -7.30 5.97
N ALA A 337 -20.83 -8.50 6.46
CA ALA A 337 -20.15 -8.75 7.74
C ALA A 337 -18.72 -8.20 7.76
N GLY A 338 -17.96 -8.44 6.68
CA GLY A 338 -16.60 -7.93 6.53
C GLY A 338 -16.54 -6.40 6.45
N ILE A 339 -17.47 -5.76 5.72
CA ILE A 339 -17.58 -4.30 5.59
C ILE A 339 -17.97 -3.67 6.93
N ALA A 340 -18.98 -4.23 7.62
CA ALA A 340 -19.41 -3.73 8.93
C ALA A 340 -18.27 -3.82 9.97
N GLY A 341 -17.52 -4.94 9.99
CA GLY A 341 -16.35 -5.10 10.84
C GLY A 341 -15.22 -4.12 10.51
N LEU A 342 -15.00 -3.84 9.22
CA LEU A 342 -14.04 -2.84 8.76
C LEU A 342 -14.43 -1.43 9.24
N PHE A 343 -15.69 -1.05 9.12
CA PHE A 343 -16.22 0.23 9.59
C PHE A 343 -16.03 0.39 11.10
N ALA A 344 -16.45 -0.58 11.89
CA ALA A 344 -16.29 -0.56 13.35
C ALA A 344 -14.82 -0.43 13.77
N SER A 345 -13.91 -1.12 13.07
CA SER A 345 -12.46 -1.06 13.31
C SER A 345 -11.86 0.32 13.01
N HIS A 346 -12.52 1.14 12.18
CA HIS A 346 -12.07 2.50 11.81
C HIS A 346 -12.89 3.62 12.47
N GLY A 347 -13.56 3.31 13.59
CA GLY A 347 -14.23 4.32 14.40
C GLY A 347 -15.61 4.74 13.87
N ILE A 348 -16.24 3.95 13.02
CA ILE A 348 -17.59 4.20 12.50
C ILE A 348 -18.59 3.37 13.32
N ARG A 349 -19.59 4.02 13.93
CA ARG A 349 -20.70 3.31 14.57
C ARG A 349 -21.54 2.64 13.48
N THR A 350 -21.61 1.32 13.52
CA THR A 350 -22.18 0.52 12.44
C THR A 350 -23.29 -0.36 12.95
N ARG A 351 -24.44 -0.33 12.30
CA ARG A 351 -25.52 -1.31 12.46
C ARG A 351 -25.51 -2.26 11.29
N LEU A 352 -25.31 -3.54 11.56
CA LEU A 352 -25.42 -4.62 10.58
C LEU A 352 -26.81 -5.25 10.70
N CYS A 353 -27.56 -5.25 9.61
CA CYS A 353 -28.91 -5.81 9.54
C CYS A 353 -29.01 -6.98 8.56
N ASP A 354 -29.68 -8.05 8.96
CA ASP A 354 -30.03 -9.18 8.12
C ASP A 354 -31.31 -9.85 8.63
N LEU A 355 -32.07 -10.47 7.75
CA LEU A 355 -33.24 -11.26 8.14
C LEU A 355 -32.86 -12.56 8.87
N ASP A 356 -31.67 -13.12 8.55
CA ASP A 356 -31.13 -14.33 9.17
C ASP A 356 -30.32 -14.00 10.43
N THR A 357 -30.90 -14.29 11.60
CA THR A 357 -30.23 -14.15 12.89
C THR A 357 -28.94 -14.98 12.95
N ALA A 358 -28.88 -16.14 12.30
CA ALA A 358 -27.68 -16.97 12.29
C ALA A 358 -26.54 -16.29 11.52
N ALA A 359 -26.83 -15.56 10.43
CA ALA A 359 -25.86 -14.75 9.72
C ALA A 359 -25.29 -13.63 10.62
N LEU A 360 -26.14 -12.94 11.37
CA LEU A 360 -25.72 -11.90 12.31
C LEU A 360 -24.82 -12.43 13.43
N VAL A 361 -25.16 -13.59 13.98
CA VAL A 361 -24.33 -14.28 15.00
C VAL A 361 -22.96 -14.66 14.41
N ARG A 362 -22.93 -15.21 13.20
CA ARG A 362 -21.67 -15.55 12.51
C ARG A 362 -20.81 -14.30 12.28
N ALA A 363 -21.42 -13.20 11.81
CA ALA A 363 -20.75 -11.93 11.58
C ALA A 363 -20.08 -11.39 12.84
N ARG A 364 -20.82 -11.34 13.95
CA ARG A 364 -20.30 -10.89 15.25
C ARG A 364 -19.16 -11.77 15.77
N ARG A 365 -19.29 -13.10 15.67
CA ARG A 365 -18.23 -14.05 16.05
C ARG A 365 -16.96 -13.87 15.21
N THR A 366 -17.10 -13.64 13.90
CA THR A 366 -15.97 -13.42 13.00
C THR A 366 -15.21 -12.14 13.37
N LEU A 367 -15.92 -11.03 13.63
CA LEU A 367 -15.28 -9.81 14.09
C LEU A 367 -14.59 -10.00 15.45
N GLN A 368 -15.25 -10.67 16.42
CA GLN A 368 -14.64 -10.95 17.72
C GLN A 368 -13.34 -11.74 17.56
N ALA A 369 -13.34 -12.77 16.73
CA ALA A 369 -12.16 -13.61 16.49
C ALA A 369 -11.01 -12.80 15.85
N ASP A 370 -11.31 -11.90 14.92
CA ASP A 370 -10.30 -10.99 14.34
C ASP A 370 -9.72 -10.05 15.39
N VAL A 371 -10.56 -9.38 16.16
CA VAL A 371 -10.18 -8.47 17.24
C VAL A 371 -9.31 -9.19 18.27
N ASP A 372 -9.71 -10.37 18.73
CA ASP A 372 -8.94 -11.19 19.67
C ASP A 372 -7.59 -11.61 19.07
N GLY A 373 -7.57 -11.95 17.78
CA GLY A 373 -6.34 -12.23 17.05
C GLY A 373 -5.36 -11.05 17.04
N ARG A 374 -5.86 -9.84 16.86
CA ARG A 374 -5.07 -8.58 16.91
C ARG A 374 -4.56 -8.29 18.33
N VAL A 375 -5.36 -8.55 19.36
CA VAL A 375 -4.93 -8.43 20.76
C VAL A 375 -3.80 -9.43 21.07
N ARG A 376 -3.97 -10.71 20.71
CA ARG A 376 -2.91 -11.72 20.88
C ARG A 376 -1.59 -11.34 20.20
N LYS A 377 -1.68 -10.74 18.99
CA LYS A 377 -0.51 -10.24 18.24
C LYS A 377 0.02 -8.90 18.75
N LYS A 378 -0.54 -8.33 19.83
CA LYS A 378 -0.17 -7.03 20.41
C LYS A 378 -0.26 -5.86 19.40
N SER A 379 -1.10 -6.00 18.37
CA SER A 379 -1.39 -4.94 17.39
C SER A 379 -2.58 -4.06 17.79
N LEU A 380 -3.38 -4.52 18.75
CA LEU A 380 -4.50 -3.82 19.36
C LEU A 380 -4.46 -4.04 20.88
N ASP A 381 -4.67 -3.00 21.68
CA ASP A 381 -4.83 -3.17 23.13
C ASP A 381 -6.27 -3.59 23.47
N ARG A 382 -6.49 -4.00 24.74
CA ARG A 382 -7.79 -4.52 25.19
C ARG A 382 -8.88 -3.46 25.25
N ALA A 383 -8.54 -2.19 25.54
CA ALA A 383 -9.51 -1.11 25.60
C ALA A 383 -10.01 -0.77 24.19
N ALA A 384 -9.09 -0.56 23.24
CA ALA A 384 -9.42 -0.35 21.84
C ALA A 384 -10.18 -1.54 21.22
N ALA A 385 -9.90 -2.77 21.67
CA ALA A 385 -10.63 -3.97 21.25
C ALA A 385 -12.10 -3.93 21.67
N ARG A 386 -12.39 -3.52 22.91
CA ARG A 386 -13.77 -3.32 23.42
C ARG A 386 -14.49 -2.24 22.61
N GLU A 387 -13.84 -1.09 22.39
CA GLU A 387 -14.42 -0.02 21.60
C GLU A 387 -14.81 -0.44 20.18
N VAL A 388 -13.99 -1.29 19.51
CA VAL A 388 -14.34 -1.83 18.19
C VAL A 388 -15.63 -2.66 18.29
N MET A 389 -15.75 -3.53 19.29
CA MET A 389 -16.93 -4.37 19.47
C MET A 389 -18.19 -3.57 19.84
N ASP A 390 -18.03 -2.49 20.63
CA ASP A 390 -19.12 -1.59 21.05
C ASP A 390 -19.65 -0.74 19.88
N ARG A 391 -18.83 -0.53 18.84
CA ARG A 391 -19.26 0.18 17.64
C ARG A 391 -20.08 -0.65 16.68
N LEU A 392 -20.15 -2.00 16.83
CA LEU A 392 -20.95 -2.88 15.98
C LEU A 392 -22.22 -3.34 16.70
N ALA A 393 -23.35 -2.83 16.28
CA ALA A 393 -24.68 -3.36 16.62
C ALA A 393 -25.16 -4.31 15.51
N VAL A 394 -25.78 -5.43 15.89
CA VAL A 394 -26.41 -6.37 14.95
C VAL A 394 -27.90 -6.47 15.27
N SER A 395 -28.77 -6.49 14.24
CA SER A 395 -30.22 -6.50 14.44
C SER A 395 -30.92 -7.09 13.21
N THR A 396 -32.06 -7.71 13.41
CA THR A 396 -32.98 -8.09 12.32
C THR A 396 -33.83 -6.92 11.85
N GLU A 397 -33.88 -5.84 12.63
CA GLU A 397 -34.63 -4.63 12.35
C GLU A 397 -33.71 -3.43 12.14
N TRP A 398 -34.09 -2.53 11.22
CA TRP A 398 -33.31 -1.34 10.94
C TRP A 398 -33.30 -0.31 12.07
N GLY A 399 -34.44 -0.20 12.82
CA GLY A 399 -34.64 0.85 13.80
C GLY A 399 -34.68 2.25 13.15
N SER A 400 -34.31 3.28 13.91
CA SER A 400 -34.27 4.67 13.37
C SER A 400 -33.07 4.86 12.43
N LEU A 401 -33.33 5.49 11.27
CA LEU A 401 -32.32 5.86 10.27
C LEU A 401 -31.90 7.34 10.37
N ARG A 402 -32.50 8.15 11.24
CA ARG A 402 -32.36 9.61 11.29
C ARG A 402 -30.92 10.13 11.44
N GLU A 403 -30.02 9.31 11.95
CA GLU A 403 -28.60 9.68 12.16
C GLU A 403 -27.64 8.91 11.23
N THR A 404 -28.19 8.12 10.29
CA THR A 404 -27.40 7.32 9.34
C THR A 404 -26.89 8.22 8.21
N GLN A 405 -25.58 8.31 8.05
CA GLN A 405 -24.92 9.09 7.01
C GLN A 405 -24.58 8.25 5.79
N LEU A 406 -24.41 6.95 5.97
CA LEU A 406 -24.22 5.97 4.91
C LEU A 406 -25.13 4.78 5.14
N TRP A 407 -25.97 4.49 4.17
CA TRP A 407 -26.74 3.26 4.08
C TRP A 407 -26.18 2.40 2.94
N LEU A 408 -25.64 1.21 3.23
CA LEU A 408 -24.99 0.33 2.28
C LEU A 408 -25.67 -1.03 2.28
N GLU A 409 -26.05 -1.50 1.09
CA GLU A 409 -26.52 -2.88 0.94
C GLU A 409 -25.43 -3.79 0.36
N ALA A 410 -25.38 -5.00 0.90
CA ALA A 410 -24.54 -6.11 0.47
C ALA A 410 -25.35 -7.42 0.51
N VAL A 411 -26.55 -7.36 -0.04
CA VAL A 411 -27.53 -8.48 -0.13
C VAL A 411 -27.31 -9.31 -1.39
N VAL A 412 -28.27 -10.19 -1.69
CA VAL A 412 -28.25 -11.00 -2.93
C VAL A 412 -28.18 -10.11 -4.18
N GLU A 413 -27.52 -10.63 -5.22
CA GLU A 413 -27.29 -9.90 -6.47
C GLU A 413 -28.53 -9.94 -7.37
N ASP A 414 -29.57 -9.19 -6.93
CA ASP A 414 -30.85 -9.03 -7.59
C ASP A 414 -31.26 -7.55 -7.58
N VAL A 415 -31.47 -6.95 -8.76
CA VAL A 415 -31.72 -5.52 -8.93
C VAL A 415 -33.01 -5.09 -8.20
N HIS A 416 -34.06 -5.89 -8.27
CA HIS A 416 -35.36 -5.55 -7.67
C HIS A 416 -35.31 -5.61 -6.14
N VAL A 417 -34.53 -6.55 -5.57
CA VAL A 417 -34.32 -6.61 -4.13
C VAL A 417 -33.58 -5.34 -3.66
N LYS A 418 -32.53 -4.94 -4.37
CA LYS A 418 -31.74 -3.75 -4.04
C LYS A 418 -32.58 -2.46 -4.17
N GLN A 419 -33.37 -2.32 -5.23
CA GLN A 419 -34.28 -1.19 -5.43
C GLN A 419 -35.30 -1.06 -4.29
N ARG A 420 -35.99 -2.17 -3.93
CA ARG A 420 -36.97 -2.17 -2.83
C ARG A 420 -36.33 -1.77 -1.50
N LEU A 421 -35.16 -2.27 -1.21
CA LEU A 421 -34.44 -1.94 0.06
C LEU A 421 -34.02 -0.48 0.10
N MET A 422 -33.49 0.09 -0.98
CA MET A 422 -33.12 1.50 -1.05
C MET A 422 -34.33 2.44 -0.96
N THR A 423 -35.43 2.12 -1.67
CA THR A 423 -36.67 2.86 -1.57
C THR A 423 -37.23 2.84 -0.15
N ALA A 424 -37.26 1.67 0.49
CA ALA A 424 -37.68 1.52 1.88
C ALA A 424 -36.79 2.31 2.86
N ALA A 425 -35.49 2.45 2.60
CA ALA A 425 -34.60 3.27 3.43
C ALA A 425 -35.00 4.76 3.35
N VAL A 426 -35.30 5.27 2.17
CA VAL A 426 -35.76 6.65 1.96
C VAL A 426 -37.09 6.88 2.65
N GLU A 427 -38.07 5.99 2.45
CA GLU A 427 -39.42 6.08 3.04
C GLU A 427 -39.39 6.04 4.57
N ARG A 428 -38.42 5.30 5.19
CA ARG A 428 -38.22 5.22 6.63
C ARG A 428 -37.45 6.41 7.22
N GLY A 429 -37.22 7.46 6.45
CA GLY A 429 -36.67 8.72 6.91
C GLY A 429 -35.16 8.75 6.98
N LEU A 430 -34.47 8.07 6.04
CA LEU A 430 -33.03 8.27 5.84
C LEU A 430 -32.73 9.75 5.54
N PRO A 431 -31.79 10.40 6.21
CA PRO A 431 -31.48 11.82 6.00
C PRO A 431 -31.22 12.16 4.52
N ARG A 432 -31.60 13.38 4.13
CA ARG A 432 -31.47 13.82 2.72
C ARG A 432 -30.02 13.93 2.24
N ASP A 433 -29.07 14.10 3.13
CA ASP A 433 -27.63 14.18 2.88
C ASP A 433 -26.92 12.82 3.03
N ALA A 434 -27.63 11.77 3.45
CA ALA A 434 -27.08 10.44 3.59
C ALA A 434 -26.83 9.80 2.21
N VAL A 435 -25.74 9.07 2.08
CA VAL A 435 -25.36 8.33 0.87
C VAL A 435 -26.05 6.97 0.86
N LEU A 436 -26.64 6.61 -0.28
CA LEU A 436 -27.15 5.27 -0.60
C LEU A 436 -26.08 4.50 -1.40
N ALA A 437 -25.55 3.42 -0.85
CA ALA A 437 -24.49 2.67 -1.48
C ALA A 437 -24.90 1.23 -1.79
N THR A 438 -24.47 0.73 -2.94
CA THR A 438 -24.55 -0.70 -3.30
C THR A 438 -23.17 -1.31 -3.39
N ASN A 439 -22.99 -2.51 -2.81
CA ASN A 439 -21.74 -3.27 -2.95
C ASN A 439 -21.88 -4.35 -4.06
N THR A 440 -22.62 -4.04 -5.10
CA THR A 440 -22.74 -4.94 -6.27
C THR A 440 -21.38 -5.15 -6.92
N SER A 441 -21.17 -6.33 -7.51
CA SER A 441 -19.97 -6.67 -8.28
C SER A 441 -20.21 -6.72 -9.79
N SER A 442 -21.49 -6.72 -10.22
CA SER A 442 -21.85 -6.97 -11.61
C SER A 442 -23.10 -6.22 -12.11
N LEU A 443 -24.01 -5.84 -11.18
CA LEU A 443 -25.22 -5.11 -11.56
C LEU A 443 -24.90 -3.64 -11.84
N SER A 444 -25.60 -3.06 -12.79
CA SER A 444 -25.50 -1.63 -13.10
C SER A 444 -26.03 -0.77 -11.94
N VAL A 445 -25.24 0.22 -11.54
CA VAL A 445 -25.64 1.23 -10.54
C VAL A 445 -26.79 2.08 -11.10
N ASP A 446 -26.83 2.32 -12.40
CA ASP A 446 -27.91 3.01 -13.06
C ASP A 446 -29.24 2.24 -12.93
N GLU A 447 -29.24 0.92 -13.21
CA GLU A 447 -30.41 0.05 -13.02
C GLU A 447 -30.82 -0.01 -11.54
N VAL A 448 -29.86 -0.20 -10.61
CA VAL A 448 -30.17 -0.21 -9.18
C VAL A 448 -30.78 1.10 -8.70
N SER A 449 -30.39 2.23 -9.29
CA SER A 449 -30.90 3.56 -8.93
C SER A 449 -32.26 3.92 -9.61
N GLU A 450 -32.75 3.08 -10.54
CA GLU A 450 -33.98 3.34 -11.23
C GLU A 450 -35.19 3.23 -10.30
N GLY A 451 -36.10 4.20 -10.36
CA GLY A 451 -37.28 4.26 -9.50
C GLY A 451 -37.02 4.71 -8.06
N ILE A 452 -35.78 4.95 -7.67
CA ILE A 452 -35.45 5.48 -6.32
C ILE A 452 -35.73 6.99 -6.29
N PRO A 453 -36.40 7.53 -5.24
CA PRO A 453 -36.79 8.94 -5.18
C PRO A 453 -35.62 9.96 -5.22
N CYS A 454 -34.39 9.53 -4.94
CA CYS A 454 -33.21 10.37 -4.89
C CYS A 454 -32.00 9.66 -5.52
N PRO A 455 -32.02 9.42 -6.84
CA PRO A 455 -31.00 8.62 -7.55
C PRO A 455 -29.62 9.29 -7.54
N GLU A 456 -29.55 10.61 -7.35
CA GLU A 456 -28.30 11.37 -7.26
C GLU A 456 -27.46 11.01 -6.04
N ARG A 457 -28.07 10.35 -5.04
CA ARG A 457 -27.41 9.88 -3.81
C ARG A 457 -26.90 8.44 -3.91
N VAL A 458 -27.29 7.73 -4.98
CA VAL A 458 -26.91 6.33 -5.19
C VAL A 458 -25.52 6.26 -5.81
N VAL A 459 -24.64 5.48 -5.19
CA VAL A 459 -23.26 5.24 -5.64
C VAL A 459 -22.88 3.78 -5.43
N GLY A 460 -22.12 3.21 -6.34
CA GLY A 460 -21.52 1.90 -6.12
C GLY A 460 -20.25 2.05 -5.24
N ILE A 461 -20.15 1.24 -4.19
CA ILE A 461 -18.92 1.11 -3.38
C ILE A 461 -18.53 -0.36 -3.41
N HIS A 462 -17.77 -0.73 -4.43
CA HIS A 462 -17.39 -2.12 -4.67
C HIS A 462 -16.14 -2.46 -3.85
N PHE A 463 -16.34 -3.19 -2.74
CA PHE A 463 -15.26 -3.75 -1.93
C PHE A 463 -14.85 -5.12 -2.48
N PHE A 464 -13.56 -5.39 -2.47
CA PHE A 464 -13.02 -6.70 -2.84
C PHE A 464 -12.93 -7.64 -1.63
N ASN A 465 -13.14 -8.93 -1.86
CA ASN A 465 -13.09 -9.97 -0.80
C ASN A 465 -11.66 -10.42 -0.51
N PRO A 466 -11.20 -10.45 0.77
CA PRO A 466 -11.90 -9.99 1.98
C PRO A 466 -11.75 -8.45 2.19
N PRO A 467 -12.83 -7.73 2.57
CA PRO A 467 -12.81 -6.27 2.69
C PRO A 467 -11.73 -5.74 3.63
N ALA A 468 -11.41 -6.47 4.69
CA ALA A 468 -10.38 -6.06 5.65
C ALA A 468 -8.96 -6.07 5.06
N LYS A 469 -8.69 -6.89 4.03
CA LYS A 469 -7.34 -7.08 3.47
C LYS A 469 -7.13 -6.38 2.13
N MET A 470 -8.13 -6.43 1.25
CA MET A 470 -8.01 -5.86 -0.10
C MET A 470 -7.90 -4.33 -0.03
N PRO A 471 -6.86 -3.74 -0.62
CA PRO A 471 -6.62 -2.31 -0.48
C PRO A 471 -7.46 -1.44 -1.43
N LEU A 472 -7.98 -1.98 -2.53
CA LEU A 472 -8.79 -1.26 -3.52
C LEU A 472 -10.25 -1.13 -3.08
N VAL A 473 -10.84 0.01 -3.44
CA VAL A 473 -12.30 0.21 -3.53
C VAL A 473 -12.61 0.88 -4.87
N GLU A 474 -13.44 0.25 -5.70
CA GLU A 474 -14.00 0.93 -6.86
C GLU A 474 -15.22 1.76 -6.42
N VAL A 475 -15.18 3.06 -6.67
CA VAL A 475 -16.29 3.98 -6.48
C VAL A 475 -16.99 4.14 -7.82
N VAL A 476 -18.14 3.47 -7.96
CA VAL A 476 -18.84 3.38 -9.25
C VAL A 476 -19.84 4.51 -9.38
N ARG A 477 -19.61 5.35 -10.37
CA ARG A 477 -20.45 6.48 -10.72
C ARG A 477 -21.48 6.08 -11.78
N GLY A 478 -22.75 6.03 -11.41
CA GLY A 478 -23.88 5.98 -12.35
C GLY A 478 -24.12 7.34 -13.00
N LYS A 479 -24.94 7.37 -14.04
CA LYS A 479 -25.28 8.60 -14.82
C LYS A 479 -25.89 9.71 -13.95
N ARG A 480 -26.63 9.33 -12.92
CA ARG A 480 -27.35 10.27 -12.02
C ARG A 480 -26.58 10.52 -10.71
N THR A 481 -25.53 9.75 -10.42
CA THR A 481 -24.74 9.87 -9.18
C THR A 481 -24.08 11.25 -9.08
N SER A 482 -24.36 11.99 -8.02
CA SER A 482 -23.80 13.32 -7.77
C SER A 482 -22.30 13.26 -7.36
N ASP A 483 -21.59 14.38 -7.58
CA ASP A 483 -20.22 14.53 -7.10
C ASP A 483 -20.13 14.38 -5.57
N ALA A 484 -21.11 14.89 -4.83
CA ALA A 484 -21.18 14.78 -3.39
C ALA A 484 -21.19 13.31 -2.91
N ALA A 485 -21.95 12.43 -3.57
CA ALA A 485 -22.00 11.00 -3.25
C ALA A 485 -20.66 10.32 -3.57
N VAL A 486 -20.04 10.64 -4.71
CA VAL A 486 -18.71 10.11 -5.10
C VAL A 486 -17.64 10.58 -4.10
N HIS A 487 -17.63 11.87 -3.75
CA HIS A 487 -16.64 12.41 -2.80
C HIS A 487 -16.80 11.78 -1.41
N ALA A 488 -18.03 11.60 -0.91
CA ALA A 488 -18.30 10.93 0.36
C ALA A 488 -17.80 9.47 0.34
N ALA A 489 -18.02 8.74 -0.75
CA ALA A 489 -17.51 7.38 -0.92
C ALA A 489 -15.98 7.32 -0.97
N CYS A 490 -15.32 8.26 -1.67
CA CYS A 490 -13.86 8.36 -1.69
C CYS A 490 -13.27 8.70 -0.31
N ARG A 491 -13.87 9.67 0.41
CA ARG A 491 -13.45 10.01 1.79
C ARG A 491 -13.57 8.81 2.72
N LEU A 492 -14.69 8.09 2.64
CA LEU A 492 -14.89 6.86 3.40
C LEU A 492 -13.80 5.83 3.08
N ALA A 493 -13.55 5.55 1.81
CA ALA A 493 -12.53 4.59 1.39
C ALA A 493 -11.14 4.96 1.95
N VAL A 494 -10.73 6.22 1.83
CA VAL A 494 -9.44 6.71 2.37
C VAL A 494 -9.40 6.61 3.90
N ARG A 495 -10.47 6.97 4.61
CA ARG A 495 -10.59 6.80 6.07
C ARG A 495 -10.42 5.34 6.49
N LEU A 496 -10.94 4.40 5.70
CA LEU A 496 -10.78 2.96 5.90
C LEU A 496 -9.39 2.43 5.52
N GLY A 497 -8.45 3.31 5.14
CA GLY A 497 -7.11 2.93 4.70
C GLY A 497 -7.07 2.26 3.33
N LYS A 498 -8.09 2.49 2.50
CA LYS A 498 -8.22 1.97 1.13
C LYS A 498 -7.79 3.01 0.11
N TYR A 499 -7.61 2.53 -1.12
CA TYR A 499 -7.34 3.35 -2.29
C TYR A 499 -8.60 3.38 -3.17
N PRO A 500 -9.37 4.48 -3.18
CA PRO A 500 -10.48 4.63 -4.10
C PRO A 500 -10.01 4.85 -5.53
N VAL A 501 -10.67 4.18 -6.47
CA VAL A 501 -10.60 4.47 -7.90
C VAL A 501 -12.02 4.75 -8.36
N VAL A 502 -12.25 5.94 -8.93
CA VAL A 502 -13.57 6.30 -9.48
C VAL A 502 -13.70 5.71 -10.86
N VAL A 503 -14.75 4.93 -11.08
CA VAL A 503 -15.05 4.30 -12.36
C VAL A 503 -16.48 4.63 -12.80
N ARG A 504 -16.71 4.67 -14.11
CA ARG A 504 -18.07 4.78 -14.64
C ARG A 504 -18.77 3.43 -14.57
N ASP A 505 -20.08 3.48 -14.36
CA ASP A 505 -20.93 2.29 -14.40
C ASP A 505 -20.86 1.60 -15.76
N ALA A 506 -20.40 0.37 -15.76
CA ALA A 506 -20.27 -0.51 -16.92
C ALA A 506 -20.24 -1.97 -16.45
N PRO A 507 -20.63 -2.95 -17.27
CA PRO A 507 -20.60 -4.35 -16.89
C PRO A 507 -19.22 -4.81 -16.39
N GLY A 508 -19.17 -5.33 -15.16
CA GLY A 508 -17.94 -5.77 -14.50
C GLY A 508 -16.99 -4.64 -14.04
N PHE A 509 -17.43 -3.39 -14.14
CA PHE A 509 -16.67 -2.20 -13.81
C PHE A 509 -15.28 -2.21 -14.48
N LEU A 510 -14.21 -1.87 -13.78
CA LEU A 510 -12.87 -1.89 -14.36
C LEU A 510 -12.14 -3.21 -14.07
N VAL A 511 -12.08 -3.61 -12.79
CA VAL A 511 -11.22 -4.73 -12.38
C VAL A 511 -11.74 -6.07 -12.86
N ASN A 512 -13.03 -6.38 -12.66
CA ASN A 512 -13.61 -7.65 -13.09
C ASN A 512 -13.61 -7.76 -14.61
N ARG A 513 -13.82 -6.64 -15.31
CA ARG A 513 -13.80 -6.59 -16.76
C ARG A 513 -12.40 -6.89 -17.32
N CYS A 514 -11.36 -6.27 -16.78
CA CYS A 514 -9.97 -6.57 -17.17
C CYS A 514 -9.57 -8.00 -16.79
N LEU A 515 -10.04 -8.52 -15.64
CA LEU A 515 -9.66 -9.83 -15.13
C LEU A 515 -10.34 -10.99 -15.88
N ALA A 516 -11.50 -10.75 -16.48
CA ALA A 516 -12.28 -11.82 -17.14
C ALA A 516 -11.51 -12.54 -18.27
N PRO A 517 -10.87 -11.85 -19.24
CA PRO A 517 -10.07 -12.52 -20.27
C PRO A 517 -8.95 -13.40 -19.66
N TYR A 518 -8.31 -12.92 -18.60
CA TYR A 518 -7.25 -13.66 -17.90
C TYR A 518 -7.77 -14.97 -17.28
N LEU A 519 -8.92 -14.95 -16.61
CA LEU A 519 -9.49 -16.14 -15.97
C LEU A 519 -10.06 -17.13 -16.98
N ASN A 520 -10.75 -16.62 -18.01
CA ASN A 520 -11.25 -17.45 -19.11
C ASN A 520 -10.11 -18.17 -19.83
N GLU A 521 -9.03 -17.45 -20.10
CA GLU A 521 -7.86 -18.03 -20.78
C GLU A 521 -7.11 -19.02 -19.91
N ALA A 522 -7.01 -18.79 -18.60
CA ALA A 522 -6.44 -19.76 -17.68
C ALA A 522 -7.23 -21.08 -17.67
N ALA A 523 -8.57 -20.98 -17.67
CA ALA A 523 -9.44 -22.15 -17.77
C ALA A 523 -9.27 -22.86 -19.13
N THR A 524 -9.11 -22.12 -20.23
CA THR A 524 -8.85 -22.68 -21.56
C THR A 524 -7.51 -23.41 -21.62
N LEU A 525 -6.45 -22.80 -21.10
CA LEU A 525 -5.12 -23.43 -21.01
C LEU A 525 -5.14 -24.73 -20.20
N LEU A 526 -5.96 -24.81 -19.14
CA LEU A 526 -6.18 -26.05 -18.41
C LEU A 526 -6.83 -27.11 -19.31
N LEU A 527 -7.84 -26.76 -20.08
CA LEU A 527 -8.53 -27.67 -20.99
C LEU A 527 -7.63 -28.12 -22.15
N GLU A 528 -6.68 -27.29 -22.58
CA GLU A 528 -5.66 -27.64 -23.58
C GLU A 528 -4.55 -28.58 -23.08
N GLY A 529 -4.58 -28.98 -21.80
CA GLY A 529 -3.65 -29.96 -21.27
C GLY A 529 -2.52 -29.43 -20.39
N ASN A 530 -2.48 -28.10 -20.16
CA ASN A 530 -1.47 -27.55 -19.25
C ASN A 530 -1.76 -27.92 -17.79
N GLU A 531 -0.71 -28.20 -17.04
CA GLU A 531 -0.81 -28.54 -15.63
C GLU A 531 -1.06 -27.30 -14.75
N PRO A 532 -1.97 -27.36 -13.75
CA PRO A 532 -2.27 -26.23 -12.87
C PRO A 532 -1.02 -25.65 -12.20
N SER A 533 -0.11 -26.52 -11.75
CA SER A 533 1.13 -26.12 -11.09
C SER A 533 2.10 -25.37 -12.01
N PHE A 534 2.06 -25.67 -13.32
CA PHE A 534 2.87 -24.99 -14.33
C PHE A 534 2.33 -23.58 -14.60
N LEU A 535 1.02 -23.44 -14.78
CA LEU A 535 0.35 -22.16 -14.97
C LEU A 535 0.58 -21.25 -13.74
N ASP A 536 0.31 -21.77 -12.55
CA ASP A 536 0.47 -21.01 -11.31
C ASP A 536 1.91 -20.55 -11.09
N ARG A 537 2.89 -21.45 -11.32
CA ARG A 537 4.31 -21.12 -11.18
C ARG A 537 4.74 -20.05 -12.19
N THR A 538 4.25 -20.12 -13.42
CA THR A 538 4.59 -19.14 -14.46
C THR A 538 4.16 -17.73 -14.03
N LEU A 539 2.97 -17.56 -13.51
CA LEU A 539 2.49 -16.25 -13.05
C LEU A 539 3.12 -15.79 -11.73
N LEU A 540 3.42 -16.71 -10.82
CA LEU A 540 4.22 -16.42 -9.63
C LEU A 540 5.64 -15.97 -9.99
N ASP A 541 6.24 -16.54 -11.04
CA ASP A 541 7.56 -16.15 -11.54
C ASP A 541 7.51 -14.79 -12.25
N PHE A 542 6.40 -14.44 -12.89
CA PHE A 542 6.12 -13.11 -13.43
C PHE A 542 5.96 -12.06 -12.32
N GLY A 543 5.53 -12.47 -11.13
CA GLY A 543 5.39 -11.59 -9.96
C GLY A 543 3.96 -11.44 -9.43
N MET A 544 2.98 -12.15 -9.99
CA MET A 544 1.63 -12.19 -9.43
C MET A 544 1.66 -12.80 -8.01
N PRO A 545 0.79 -12.35 -7.09
CA PRO A 545 0.77 -12.85 -5.71
C PRO A 545 0.29 -14.31 -5.61
N MET A 546 -0.49 -14.75 -6.59
CA MET A 546 -0.95 -16.13 -6.74
C MET A 546 -1.13 -16.47 -8.21
N GLY A 547 -1.09 -17.76 -8.53
CA GLY A 547 -1.35 -18.23 -9.86
C GLY A 547 -2.84 -18.24 -10.22
N PRO A 548 -3.19 -18.37 -11.51
CA PRO A 548 -4.56 -18.28 -11.99
C PRO A 548 -5.47 -19.41 -11.51
N CYS A 549 -4.95 -20.62 -11.38
CA CYS A 549 -5.71 -21.77 -10.91
C CYS A 549 -6.09 -21.59 -9.44
N ARG A 550 -5.13 -21.13 -8.62
CA ARG A 550 -5.40 -20.80 -7.23
C ARG A 550 -6.36 -19.62 -7.10
N LEU A 551 -6.26 -18.62 -7.96
CA LEU A 551 -7.18 -17.48 -7.95
C LEU A 551 -8.61 -17.91 -8.25
N LEU A 552 -8.83 -18.78 -9.24
CA LEU A 552 -10.14 -19.35 -9.55
C LEU A 552 -10.73 -20.11 -8.34
N ASP A 553 -9.93 -20.90 -7.65
CA ASP A 553 -10.37 -21.61 -6.45
C ASP A 553 -10.70 -20.69 -5.26
N GLU A 554 -10.00 -19.56 -5.10
CA GLU A 554 -10.26 -18.55 -4.04
C GLU A 554 -11.51 -17.71 -4.36
N ILE A 555 -11.72 -17.29 -5.61
CA ILE A 555 -12.91 -16.56 -6.07
C ILE A 555 -14.14 -17.47 -5.98
N GLY A 556 -13.99 -18.68 -6.47
CA GLY A 556 -15.04 -19.68 -6.63
C GLY A 556 -15.65 -19.70 -8.02
N PHE A 557 -15.86 -20.91 -8.53
CA PHE A 557 -16.33 -21.14 -9.91
C PHE A 557 -17.76 -20.64 -10.17
N ASP A 558 -18.62 -20.61 -9.15
CA ASP A 558 -19.96 -20.00 -9.26
C ASP A 558 -19.90 -18.48 -9.49
N VAL A 559 -19.00 -17.78 -8.79
CA VAL A 559 -18.77 -16.34 -9.00
C VAL A 559 -18.14 -16.10 -10.38
N ALA A 560 -17.12 -16.89 -10.75
CA ALA A 560 -16.48 -16.79 -12.05
C ALA A 560 -17.47 -17.05 -13.22
N ALA A 561 -18.34 -18.05 -13.08
CA ALA A 561 -19.38 -18.37 -14.05
C ALA A 561 -20.37 -17.19 -14.24
N LYS A 562 -20.91 -16.65 -13.13
CA LYS A 562 -21.87 -15.54 -13.16
C LYS A 562 -21.28 -14.27 -13.77
N VAL A 563 -20.06 -13.90 -13.36
CA VAL A 563 -19.36 -12.72 -13.93
C VAL A 563 -19.05 -12.93 -15.39
N SER A 564 -18.60 -14.14 -15.79
CA SER A 564 -18.33 -14.46 -17.19
C SER A 564 -19.59 -14.38 -18.05
N GLU A 565 -20.75 -14.88 -17.57
CA GLU A 565 -22.04 -14.78 -18.24
C GLU A 565 -22.43 -13.32 -18.51
N VAL A 566 -22.38 -12.46 -17.48
CA VAL A 566 -22.70 -11.03 -17.60
C VAL A 566 -21.78 -10.35 -18.61
N LEU A 567 -20.47 -10.60 -18.55
CA LEU A 567 -19.50 -9.96 -19.44
C LEU A 567 -19.57 -10.48 -20.87
N CYS A 568 -19.84 -11.77 -21.08
CA CYS A 568 -20.03 -12.33 -22.42
C CYS A 568 -21.31 -11.79 -23.07
N ALA A 569 -22.39 -11.62 -22.31
CA ALA A 569 -23.63 -11.00 -22.81
C ALA A 569 -23.42 -9.53 -23.17
N ALA A 570 -22.67 -8.79 -22.35
CA ALA A 570 -22.38 -7.38 -22.59
C ALA A 570 -21.37 -7.13 -23.73
N HIS A 571 -20.49 -8.10 -24.01
CA HIS A 571 -19.38 -7.97 -24.96
C HIS A 571 -19.29 -9.18 -25.90
N PRO A 572 -20.33 -9.42 -26.72
CA PRO A 572 -20.37 -10.59 -27.61
C PRO A 572 -19.21 -10.56 -28.61
N GLY A 573 -18.71 -11.75 -28.94
CA GLY A 573 -17.63 -11.94 -29.93
C GLY A 573 -16.20 -11.72 -29.41
N ARG A 574 -16.02 -10.98 -28.33
CA ARG A 574 -14.69 -10.75 -27.73
C ARG A 574 -14.48 -11.46 -26.40
N MET A 575 -15.51 -11.56 -25.57
CA MET A 575 -15.47 -12.35 -24.35
C MET A 575 -16.15 -13.69 -24.56
N VAL A 576 -15.40 -14.77 -24.35
CA VAL A 576 -15.86 -16.14 -24.54
C VAL A 576 -15.73 -16.87 -23.22
N ALA A 577 -16.86 -17.32 -22.68
CA ALA A 577 -16.88 -18.07 -21.43
C ALA A 577 -16.24 -19.46 -21.64
N SER A 578 -15.36 -19.85 -20.74
CA SER A 578 -14.82 -21.21 -20.73
C SER A 578 -15.92 -22.20 -20.28
N PRO A 579 -16.11 -23.33 -20.98
CA PRO A 579 -17.05 -24.37 -20.57
C PRO A 579 -16.72 -24.98 -19.21
N LEU A 580 -15.48 -24.80 -18.75
CA LEU A 580 -15.04 -25.27 -17.44
C LEU A 580 -15.84 -24.64 -16.31
N PHE A 581 -16.25 -23.38 -16.39
CA PHE A 581 -16.94 -22.68 -15.30
C PHE A 581 -18.30 -23.33 -15.02
N ALA A 582 -19.13 -23.53 -16.03
CA ALA A 582 -20.42 -24.17 -15.91
C ALA A 582 -20.31 -25.61 -15.38
N ALA A 583 -19.38 -26.39 -15.95
CA ALA A 583 -19.16 -27.78 -15.57
C ALA A 583 -18.66 -27.91 -14.10
N MET A 584 -17.87 -27.00 -13.61
CA MET A 584 -17.43 -26.97 -12.22
C MET A 584 -18.58 -26.63 -11.25
N VAL A 585 -19.49 -25.75 -11.66
CA VAL A 585 -20.69 -25.43 -10.87
C VAL A 585 -21.62 -26.64 -10.80
N GLU A 586 -21.88 -27.29 -11.92
CA GLU A 586 -22.69 -28.51 -12.00
C GLU A 586 -22.13 -29.64 -11.12
N ALA A 587 -20.80 -29.82 -11.16
CA ALA A 587 -20.11 -30.80 -10.33
C ALA A 587 -19.96 -30.39 -8.85
N ARG A 588 -20.45 -29.21 -8.46
CA ARG A 588 -20.29 -28.63 -7.10
C ARG A 588 -18.83 -28.50 -6.65
N ALA A 589 -17.87 -28.48 -7.57
CA ALA A 589 -16.45 -28.25 -7.33
C ALA A 589 -16.13 -26.76 -7.34
N LEU A 590 -16.72 -26.02 -6.40
CA LEU A 590 -16.77 -24.55 -6.41
C LEU A 590 -15.48 -23.87 -5.94
N GLY A 591 -14.42 -24.62 -5.69
CA GLY A 591 -13.16 -24.12 -5.17
C GLY A 591 -13.07 -24.28 -3.65
N ARG A 592 -12.27 -23.44 -2.99
CA ARG A 592 -11.94 -23.56 -1.57
C ARG A 592 -13.16 -23.65 -0.64
N LYS A 593 -14.21 -22.92 -0.95
CA LYS A 593 -15.44 -22.88 -0.15
C LYS A 593 -16.22 -24.21 -0.14
N SER A 594 -16.01 -25.10 -1.13
CA SER A 594 -16.61 -26.43 -1.22
C SER A 594 -15.63 -27.56 -0.87
N GLY A 595 -14.47 -27.23 -0.29
CA GLY A 595 -13.46 -28.21 0.09
C GLY A 595 -12.42 -28.51 -1.01
N GLY A 596 -12.46 -27.82 -2.14
CA GLY A 596 -11.50 -27.89 -3.24
C GLY A 596 -12.13 -27.63 -4.59
N GLY A 597 -11.29 -27.31 -5.58
CA GLY A 597 -11.65 -27.06 -6.97
C GLY A 597 -10.62 -27.69 -7.90
N ILE A 598 -9.86 -26.88 -8.64
CA ILE A 598 -8.72 -27.34 -9.44
C ILE A 598 -7.62 -27.87 -8.50
N LEU A 599 -7.36 -27.15 -7.41
CA LEU A 599 -6.38 -27.54 -6.39
C LEU A 599 -7.11 -28.20 -5.20
N GLY A 600 -6.39 -29.01 -4.43
CA GLY A 600 -6.88 -29.56 -3.17
C GLY A 600 -7.21 -28.47 -2.14
N ALA A 601 -7.91 -28.82 -1.07
CA ALA A 601 -8.35 -27.91 -0.01
C ALA A 601 -7.19 -27.12 0.66
N ASP A 602 -6.00 -27.73 0.70
CA ASP A 602 -4.76 -27.10 1.18
C ASP A 602 -4.07 -26.21 0.13
N GLY A 603 -4.65 -26.12 -1.08
CA GLY A 603 -4.09 -25.39 -2.22
C GLY A 603 -2.89 -26.08 -2.88
N LYS A 604 -2.76 -27.40 -2.69
CA LYS A 604 -1.72 -28.26 -3.25
C LYS A 604 -2.32 -29.48 -3.91
N GLY A 605 -1.58 -30.02 -4.87
CA GLY A 605 -2.02 -31.22 -5.60
C GLY A 605 -3.30 -31.02 -6.40
N ALA A 606 -3.85 -32.10 -6.93
CA ALA A 606 -5.07 -32.11 -7.70
C ALA A 606 -6.30 -32.09 -6.76
N GLY A 607 -7.20 -31.15 -7.00
CA GLY A 607 -8.50 -31.10 -6.34
C GLY A 607 -9.58 -31.90 -7.06
N PRO A 608 -10.80 -32.01 -6.48
CA PRO A 608 -11.91 -32.75 -7.06
C PRO A 608 -12.34 -32.26 -8.45
N GLY A 609 -12.12 -30.97 -8.75
CA GLY A 609 -12.42 -30.37 -10.04
C GLY A 609 -11.52 -30.87 -11.19
N MET A 610 -10.39 -31.52 -10.88
CA MET A 610 -9.54 -32.12 -11.92
C MET A 610 -10.19 -33.28 -12.67
N ASP A 611 -11.18 -33.94 -12.07
CA ASP A 611 -11.98 -34.95 -12.80
C ASP A 611 -12.86 -34.28 -13.86
N VAL A 612 -13.40 -33.11 -13.54
CA VAL A 612 -14.17 -32.29 -14.49
C VAL A 612 -13.26 -31.84 -15.64
N VAL A 613 -12.05 -31.33 -15.32
CA VAL A 613 -11.05 -30.95 -16.33
C VAL A 613 -10.70 -32.12 -17.23
N ARG A 614 -10.41 -33.31 -16.68
CA ARG A 614 -10.08 -34.50 -17.47
C ARG A 614 -11.23 -34.92 -18.38
N ARG A 615 -12.45 -34.93 -17.89
CA ARG A 615 -13.66 -35.26 -18.68
C ARG A 615 -13.84 -34.28 -19.85
N LEU A 616 -13.72 -32.97 -19.61
CA LEU A 616 -13.84 -31.98 -20.67
C LEU A 616 -12.72 -32.07 -21.71
N ARG A 617 -11.48 -32.32 -21.27
CA ARG A 617 -10.33 -32.54 -22.17
C ARG A 617 -10.57 -33.72 -23.13
N ALA A 618 -11.11 -34.82 -22.59
CA ALA A 618 -11.38 -36.01 -23.41
C ALA A 618 -12.44 -35.76 -24.51
N ALA A 619 -13.30 -34.77 -24.34
CA ALA A 619 -14.33 -34.37 -25.29
C ALA A 619 -13.86 -33.35 -26.35
N ILE A 620 -12.64 -32.80 -26.23
CA ILE A 620 -12.06 -31.84 -27.17
C ILE A 620 -11.20 -32.60 -28.17
N PRO A 621 -11.59 -32.74 -29.50
CA PRO A 621 -10.78 -33.38 -30.49
C PRO A 621 -9.49 -32.57 -30.78
N GLY A 622 -8.35 -33.25 -30.93
CA GLY A 622 -7.10 -32.64 -31.40
C GLY A 622 -6.48 -31.66 -30.40
N GLY A 623 -6.10 -32.16 -29.22
CA GLY A 623 -5.46 -31.34 -28.16
C GLY A 623 -4.26 -30.54 -28.67
N ARG A 624 -4.15 -29.27 -28.27
CA ARG A 624 -2.96 -28.46 -28.55
C ARG A 624 -1.75 -28.95 -27.75
N PRO A 625 -0.53 -28.80 -28.27
CA PRO A 625 0.66 -29.04 -27.46
C PRO A 625 0.67 -28.12 -26.24
N GLN A 626 1.33 -28.59 -25.17
CA GLN A 626 1.47 -27.76 -23.94
C GLN A 626 2.13 -26.44 -24.29
N ALA A 627 1.52 -25.34 -23.79
CA ALA A 627 2.02 -24.00 -24.01
C ALA A 627 3.38 -23.79 -23.31
N THR A 628 4.26 -23.04 -23.94
CA THR A 628 5.50 -22.55 -23.31
C THR A 628 5.21 -21.50 -22.26
N ARG A 629 6.15 -21.23 -21.33
CA ARG A 629 6.02 -20.13 -20.35
C ARG A 629 5.74 -18.79 -21.02
N THR A 630 6.43 -18.49 -22.12
CA THR A 630 6.25 -17.25 -22.88
C THR A 630 4.85 -17.15 -23.45
N GLU A 631 4.34 -18.24 -24.02
CA GLU A 631 2.98 -18.30 -24.56
C GLU A 631 1.93 -18.12 -23.46
N VAL A 632 2.08 -18.78 -22.30
CA VAL A 632 1.20 -18.61 -21.15
C VAL A 632 1.14 -17.15 -20.72
N LEU A 633 2.31 -16.46 -20.62
CA LEU A 633 2.34 -15.05 -20.26
C LEU A 633 1.65 -14.16 -21.30
N ARG A 634 1.93 -14.39 -22.60
CA ARG A 634 1.30 -13.65 -23.70
C ARG A 634 -0.22 -13.82 -23.68
N ARG A 635 -0.70 -15.05 -23.52
CA ARG A 635 -2.13 -15.38 -23.53
C ARG A 635 -2.88 -14.84 -22.30
N LEU A 636 -2.21 -14.73 -21.15
CA LEU A 636 -2.83 -14.26 -19.91
C LEU A 636 -2.68 -12.74 -19.71
N VAL A 637 -1.52 -12.15 -20.03
CA VAL A 637 -1.23 -10.75 -19.66
C VAL A 637 -1.58 -9.77 -20.79
N HIS A 638 -1.35 -10.11 -22.08
CA HIS A 638 -1.62 -9.17 -23.16
C HIS A 638 -3.10 -8.84 -23.32
N PRO A 639 -4.07 -9.79 -23.16
CA PRO A 639 -5.47 -9.45 -23.15
C PRO A 639 -5.91 -8.52 -22.02
N LEU A 640 -5.24 -8.56 -20.85
CA LEU A 640 -5.46 -7.57 -19.78
C LEU A 640 -5.17 -6.14 -20.27
N VAL A 641 -4.05 -5.97 -21.01
CA VAL A 641 -3.65 -4.66 -21.57
C VAL A 641 -4.66 -4.20 -22.60
N ASP A 642 -5.09 -5.09 -23.49
CA ASP A 642 -6.07 -4.75 -24.53
C ASP A 642 -7.43 -4.34 -23.93
N GLU A 643 -7.93 -5.09 -22.95
CA GLU A 643 -9.20 -4.76 -22.29
C GLU A 643 -9.10 -3.46 -21.46
N ALA A 644 -7.95 -3.19 -20.85
CA ALA A 644 -7.69 -1.92 -20.18
C ALA A 644 -7.71 -0.72 -21.15
N CYS A 645 -7.16 -0.90 -22.37
CA CYS A 645 -7.26 0.11 -23.41
C CYS A 645 -8.70 0.39 -23.84
N ARG A 646 -9.54 -0.66 -23.93
CA ARG A 646 -10.99 -0.50 -24.19
C ARG A 646 -11.70 0.23 -23.05
N CYS A 647 -11.37 -0.11 -21.79
CA CYS A 647 -11.95 0.58 -20.62
C CYS A 647 -11.64 2.08 -20.61
N LEU A 648 -10.45 2.48 -21.05
CA LEU A 648 -10.09 3.90 -21.19
C LEU A 648 -10.87 4.57 -22.35
N ASP A 649 -10.93 3.93 -23.50
CA ASP A 649 -11.62 4.45 -24.67
C ASP A 649 -13.13 4.62 -24.43
N GLU A 650 -13.73 3.67 -23.75
CA GLU A 650 -15.13 3.69 -23.36
C GLU A 650 -15.37 4.60 -22.14
N GLY A 651 -14.33 5.16 -21.54
CA GLY A 651 -14.40 6.07 -20.39
C GLY A 651 -14.84 5.38 -19.09
N VAL A 652 -14.64 4.07 -18.95
CA VAL A 652 -14.88 3.34 -17.70
C VAL A 652 -13.86 3.77 -16.64
N ALA A 653 -12.60 3.94 -17.02
CA ALA A 653 -11.57 4.58 -16.22
C ALA A 653 -11.17 5.93 -16.86
N ALA A 654 -10.86 6.92 -16.03
CA ALA A 654 -10.52 8.26 -16.49
C ALA A 654 -9.08 8.35 -17.02
N SER A 655 -8.16 7.52 -16.51
CA SER A 655 -6.73 7.59 -16.85
C SER A 655 -6.03 6.23 -16.76
N GLU A 656 -4.89 6.11 -17.45
CA GLU A 656 -3.98 4.96 -17.28
C GLU A 656 -3.54 4.78 -15.82
N GLN A 657 -3.43 5.87 -15.08
CA GLN A 657 -3.06 5.86 -13.66
C GLN A 657 -4.11 5.18 -12.79
N ASP A 658 -5.39 5.41 -13.07
CA ASP A 658 -6.50 4.74 -12.38
C ASP A 658 -6.48 3.24 -12.66
N VAL A 659 -6.23 2.86 -13.92
CA VAL A 659 -6.08 1.44 -14.30
C VAL A 659 -4.88 0.81 -13.60
N ASP A 660 -3.72 1.45 -13.65
CA ASP A 660 -2.49 0.95 -13.02
C ASP A 660 -2.71 0.73 -11.51
N LEU A 661 -3.31 1.70 -10.82
CA LEU A 661 -3.64 1.58 -9.41
C LEU A 661 -4.64 0.45 -9.14
N ALA A 662 -5.72 0.37 -9.92
CA ALA A 662 -6.74 -0.66 -9.78
C ALA A 662 -6.15 -2.06 -9.99
N MET A 663 -5.31 -2.26 -10.99
CA MET A 663 -4.68 -3.55 -11.26
C MET A 663 -3.69 -3.94 -10.16
N VAL A 664 -2.84 -3.01 -9.69
CA VAL A 664 -1.89 -3.29 -8.60
C VAL A 664 -2.62 -3.59 -7.29
N THR A 665 -3.66 -2.82 -6.95
CA THR A 665 -4.31 -2.92 -5.64
C THR A 665 -5.52 -3.87 -5.62
N GLY A 666 -6.13 -4.15 -6.77
CA GLY A 666 -7.29 -5.03 -6.93
C GLY A 666 -6.93 -6.48 -7.21
N ILE A 667 -6.05 -6.74 -8.15
CA ILE A 667 -5.64 -8.11 -8.52
C ILE A 667 -4.21 -8.46 -8.11
N GLY A 668 -3.48 -7.50 -7.54
CA GLY A 668 -2.08 -7.70 -7.16
C GLY A 668 -1.13 -7.76 -8.35
N PHE A 669 -1.44 -7.06 -9.45
CA PHE A 669 -0.50 -6.95 -10.57
C PHE A 669 0.86 -6.47 -10.05
N PRO A 670 2.00 -7.03 -10.51
CA PRO A 670 3.28 -6.79 -9.87
C PRO A 670 3.67 -5.30 -9.80
N PRO A 671 3.78 -4.71 -8.60
CA PRO A 671 3.97 -3.26 -8.44
C PRO A 671 5.31 -2.75 -8.96
N PHE A 672 6.34 -3.61 -9.04
CA PHE A 672 7.63 -3.25 -9.64
C PHE A 672 7.55 -3.02 -11.16
N HIS A 673 6.44 -3.37 -11.79
CA HIS A 673 6.14 -2.97 -13.17
C HIS A 673 5.62 -1.53 -13.28
N GLY A 674 5.22 -0.89 -12.19
CA GLY A 674 4.61 0.42 -12.22
C GLY A 674 3.12 0.40 -12.59
N GLY A 675 2.49 -0.79 -12.58
CA GLY A 675 1.14 -1.07 -13.03
C GLY A 675 1.08 -1.75 -14.40
N LEU A 676 -0.12 -1.94 -14.91
CA LEU A 676 -0.38 -2.65 -16.16
C LEU A 676 0.14 -1.87 -17.39
N PHE A 677 -0.11 -0.56 -17.45
CA PHE A 677 0.46 0.31 -18.49
C PHE A 677 1.95 0.54 -18.31
N GLY A 678 2.44 0.54 -17.07
CA GLY A 678 3.87 0.51 -16.77
C GLY A 678 4.55 -0.71 -17.38
N TYR A 679 3.95 -1.89 -17.25
CA TYR A 679 4.38 -3.12 -17.94
C TYR A 679 4.30 -2.97 -19.45
N ALA A 680 3.15 -2.52 -19.97
CA ALA A 680 2.92 -2.43 -21.42
C ALA A 680 3.91 -1.49 -22.12
N ARG A 681 4.30 -0.37 -21.50
CA ARG A 681 5.32 0.54 -22.02
C ARG A 681 6.70 -0.11 -22.07
N ARG A 682 7.07 -0.94 -21.09
CA ARG A 682 8.36 -1.65 -21.08
C ARG A 682 8.41 -2.80 -22.06
N GLU A 683 7.32 -3.54 -22.20
CA GLU A 683 7.20 -4.60 -23.20
C GLU A 683 7.20 -4.03 -24.63
N GLY A 684 6.63 -2.85 -24.80
CA GLY A 684 6.40 -2.20 -26.09
C GLY A 684 5.02 -2.50 -26.63
N LEU A 685 4.17 -1.47 -26.76
CA LEU A 685 2.77 -1.62 -27.23
C LEU A 685 2.70 -2.28 -28.62
N GLN A 686 3.62 -1.95 -29.54
CA GLN A 686 3.68 -2.60 -30.87
C GLN A 686 3.95 -4.10 -30.76
N ARG A 687 4.82 -4.54 -29.84
CA ARG A 687 5.07 -5.96 -29.62
C ARG A 687 3.84 -6.67 -29.05
N ILE A 688 3.10 -6.00 -28.15
CA ILE A 688 1.84 -6.54 -27.62
C ILE A 688 0.82 -6.69 -28.73
N VAL A 689 0.66 -5.69 -29.61
CA VAL A 689 -0.22 -5.77 -30.78
C VAL A 689 0.18 -6.94 -31.67
N ALA A 690 1.45 -7.03 -32.08
CA ALA A 690 1.95 -8.13 -32.94
C ALA A 690 1.70 -9.49 -32.28
N SER A 691 1.95 -9.60 -30.97
CA SER A 691 1.70 -10.81 -30.18
C SER A 691 0.22 -11.22 -30.19
N LEU A 692 -0.68 -10.25 -30.04
CA LEU A 692 -2.11 -10.52 -30.06
C LEU A 692 -2.60 -10.87 -31.47
N ASP A 693 -2.05 -10.24 -32.54
CA ASP A 693 -2.33 -10.62 -33.91
C ASP A 693 -1.90 -12.06 -34.24
N GLU A 694 -0.72 -12.50 -33.75
CA GLU A 694 -0.28 -13.88 -33.85
C GLU A 694 -1.25 -14.83 -33.13
N LEU A 695 -1.60 -14.50 -31.87
CA LEU A 695 -2.53 -15.32 -31.09
C LEU A 695 -3.94 -15.36 -31.73
N ALA A 696 -4.38 -14.25 -32.34
CA ALA A 696 -5.65 -14.22 -33.03
C ALA A 696 -5.69 -15.16 -34.22
N ARG A 697 -4.58 -15.26 -34.99
CA ARG A 697 -4.42 -16.11 -36.16
C ARG A 697 -4.23 -17.59 -35.77
N ASP A 698 -3.36 -17.85 -34.79
CA ASP A 698 -2.84 -19.20 -34.51
C ASP A 698 -3.64 -19.90 -33.39
N VAL A 699 -4.31 -19.16 -32.52
CA VAL A 699 -5.05 -19.68 -31.35
C VAL A 699 -6.54 -19.50 -31.53
N HIS A 700 -7.02 -18.24 -31.51
CA HIS A 700 -8.45 -17.93 -31.62
C HIS A 700 -8.67 -16.44 -31.87
N PRO A 701 -9.65 -16.05 -32.73
CA PRO A 701 -9.98 -14.63 -33.02
C PRO A 701 -10.27 -13.75 -31.80
N ARG A 702 -10.61 -14.31 -30.63
CA ARG A 702 -10.82 -13.53 -29.37
C ARG A 702 -9.60 -12.71 -28.95
N PHE A 703 -8.41 -13.04 -29.45
CA PHE A 703 -7.17 -12.30 -29.19
C PHE A 703 -6.98 -11.10 -30.13
N SER A 704 -7.88 -10.84 -31.07
CA SER A 704 -7.72 -9.70 -31.99
C SER A 704 -7.57 -8.40 -31.22
N PRO A 705 -6.44 -7.68 -31.40
CA PRO A 705 -6.21 -6.43 -30.66
C PRO A 705 -7.21 -5.37 -31.05
N SER A 706 -7.66 -4.59 -30.06
CA SER A 706 -8.62 -3.52 -30.24
C SER A 706 -8.02 -2.33 -31.01
N ASP A 707 -8.89 -1.54 -31.64
CA ASP A 707 -8.49 -0.24 -32.20
C ASP A 707 -7.94 0.70 -31.13
N ALA A 708 -8.44 0.60 -29.89
CA ALA A 708 -7.95 1.35 -28.73
C ALA A 708 -6.47 1.05 -28.43
N LEU A 709 -6.08 -0.23 -28.46
CA LEU A 709 -4.67 -0.64 -28.28
C LEU A 709 -3.84 -0.27 -29.51
N ARG A 710 -4.34 -0.50 -30.73
CA ARG A 710 -3.63 -0.17 -31.99
C ARG A 710 -3.31 1.33 -32.07
N ARG A 711 -4.30 2.21 -31.74
CA ARG A 711 -4.06 3.67 -31.71
C ARG A 711 -2.97 4.08 -30.72
N ARG A 712 -2.92 3.44 -29.55
CA ARG A 712 -1.89 3.72 -28.52
C ARG A 712 -0.52 3.15 -28.90
N ALA A 713 -0.49 2.13 -29.74
CA ALA A 713 0.75 1.53 -30.23
C ALA A 713 1.42 2.34 -31.34
N VAL A 714 0.72 3.27 -31.98
CA VAL A 714 1.34 4.18 -32.98
C VAL A 714 2.29 5.12 -32.24
N PRO A 715 3.58 5.23 -32.63
CA PRO A 715 4.47 6.20 -32.05
C PRO A 715 3.87 7.60 -32.20
N ALA A 716 3.91 8.42 -31.16
CA ALA A 716 3.60 9.82 -31.28
C ALA A 716 4.60 10.43 -32.29
N SER A 717 4.16 10.54 -33.56
CA SER A 717 4.92 11.26 -34.57
C SER A 717 5.14 12.68 -34.05
N GLY A 718 6.39 13.04 -33.80
CA GLY A 718 6.92 14.23 -33.17
C GLY A 718 5.96 15.41 -32.97
N ARG A 719 5.62 15.64 -31.71
CA ARG A 719 5.16 16.94 -31.24
C ARG A 719 6.25 17.59 -30.43
#